data_7bf60c12d869291566feb34ed4f237f6
#
_entry.id   7bf60c12d869291566feb34ed4f237f6
#
_cell.length_a   1.000
_cell.length_b   1.000
_cell.length_c   1.000
_cell.angle_alpha   90.00
_cell.angle_beta   90.00
_cell.angle_gamma   90.00
#
_symmetry.space_group_name_H-M   'P 1'
#
loop_
_entity.id
_entity.type
_entity.pdbx_description
1 polymer ?
#
loop_
_entity_poly.entity_id
_entity_poly.type
_entity_poly.pdbx_seq_one_letter_code
_entity_poly.pdbx_strand_id
1 'polypeptide(L)'
;MTDEQKIRVSEDKKKAKHDRQWEEIDEYRNLLQPPDRYEEGFTRNTVIGVLFIALVMTPGQMYLSLFAGLTLNDAAQWVTVILFLEVAKRSFTSLKRQEIYLLTYVASALISRAETGTFLALIQRQYFVGSQEMQEFGLTQRLVDLKFMGYGWFVPSPDSQAIIDRTFFHTDWALPILLMVIGIIVGRVTWFTSGYVLFRLVSDRERLPFPTAPMSALSAMALAEESGAEDHSWRWPCFTIGGAIGLVFGAIYVGIPVFTEVFAGQKVTIIPIPFVDLTPQLGQILMGTPIAISFSLTPIFIGMLAPFWGIIGSFTGVMMYMISSPIIQHYGFMPRWKPGIDAIQTQIAVGVDFWTAFGMGVTMAVTIISIAQMIKASKDQRADRADSHEHEDGVCKHEGCDQASQMRGYCLKHLGRGDFNLWVCVTLFFIFAAYPIFMAKALFPVLVSSGLLVIFLFLAFIYAPLMSFVSARLDGLIGQNIQIPYLHQAVVFLTGYRGVEIWFVPFPGQDFGGNAEQFRIVELTGMKFTSLFKAEVVMVPVVLAASLMYWSFLWKLAPIPSEAYPYAQKMWPLQAFNQAVAWSSTSYNKTWRHGEEVQERRVEANEAVWSPSNLKDLQIYYWRARITEEVDVPNPGRRNYGPW
;
A
#
# COMPACT_ATOMS: atom_id res chain seq x y z
N MET A 1 -32.37 -22.78 39.61
CA MET A 1 -32.14 -21.38 39.17
C MET A 1 -33.32 -20.98 38.31
N THR A 2 -34.05 -20.01 38.77
CA THR A 2 -35.16 -19.42 38.03
C THR A 2 -34.64 -18.67 36.82
N ASP A 3 -35.43 -18.49 35.78
CA ASP A 3 -35.00 -17.81 34.57
C ASP A 3 -34.53 -16.37 34.84
N GLU A 4 -35.09 -15.68 35.83
CA GLU A 4 -34.63 -14.39 36.33
C GLU A 4 -33.21 -14.45 36.92
N GLN A 5 -32.82 -15.54 37.63
CA GLN A 5 -31.47 -15.72 38.15
C GLN A 5 -30.45 -15.97 37.01
N LYS A 6 -30.84 -16.66 35.94
CA LYS A 6 -29.99 -16.86 34.77
C LYS A 6 -29.77 -15.57 34.01
N ILE A 7 -30.78 -14.72 33.90
CA ILE A 7 -30.70 -13.41 33.26
C ILE A 7 -29.75 -12.50 34.04
N ARG A 8 -29.91 -12.38 35.37
CA ARG A 8 -29.02 -11.59 36.24
C ARG A 8 -27.55 -12.06 36.17
N VAL A 9 -27.31 -13.37 36.26
CA VAL A 9 -25.94 -13.91 36.11
C VAL A 9 -25.37 -13.67 34.74
N SER A 10 -26.18 -13.64 33.69
CA SER A 10 -25.76 -13.26 32.33
C SER A 10 -25.43 -11.77 32.20
N GLU A 11 -26.22 -10.92 32.85
CA GLU A 11 -25.98 -9.47 32.90
C GLU A 11 -24.74 -9.12 33.71
N ASP A 12 -24.54 -9.73 34.88
CA ASP A 12 -23.36 -9.54 35.73
C ASP A 12 -22.08 -10.02 35.01
N LYS A 13 -22.13 -11.15 34.28
CA LYS A 13 -21.01 -11.61 33.46
C LYS A 13 -20.73 -10.67 32.28
N LYS A 14 -21.75 -10.09 31.65
CA LYS A 14 -21.58 -9.09 30.58
C LYS A 14 -20.97 -7.82 31.15
N LYS A 15 -21.44 -7.36 32.30
CA LYS A 15 -20.94 -6.18 33.00
C LYS A 15 -19.48 -6.36 33.42
N ALA A 16 -19.14 -7.48 34.04
CA ALA A 16 -17.76 -7.80 34.43
C ALA A 16 -16.80 -8.00 33.24
N LYS A 17 -17.28 -8.46 32.09
CA LYS A 17 -16.50 -8.54 30.85
C LYS A 17 -16.31 -7.16 30.22
N HIS A 18 -17.30 -6.31 30.33
CA HIS A 18 -17.29 -4.93 29.88
C HIS A 18 -16.32 -4.09 30.71
N ASP A 19 -16.42 -4.15 32.03
CA ASP A 19 -15.53 -3.45 32.95
C ASP A 19 -14.05 -3.82 32.73
N ARG A 20 -13.74 -5.11 32.50
CA ARG A 20 -12.38 -5.53 32.13
C ARG A 20 -11.88 -4.96 30.81
N GLN A 21 -12.74 -4.85 29.80
CA GLN A 21 -12.35 -4.25 28.53
C GLN A 21 -12.03 -2.75 28.68
N TRP A 22 -12.76 -2.05 29.55
CA TRP A 22 -12.47 -0.64 29.84
C TRP A 22 -11.22 -0.46 30.69
N GLU A 23 -10.99 -1.34 31.65
CA GLU A 23 -9.74 -1.37 32.41
C GLU A 23 -8.53 -1.58 31.49
N GLU A 24 -8.61 -2.51 30.52
CA GLU A 24 -7.56 -2.72 29.51
C GLU A 24 -7.39 -1.48 28.61
N ILE A 25 -8.46 -0.83 28.18
CA ILE A 25 -8.43 0.38 27.35
C ILE A 25 -7.80 1.54 28.12
N ASP A 26 -8.16 1.72 29.39
CA ASP A 26 -7.59 2.75 30.25
C ASP A 26 -6.12 2.43 30.59
N GLU A 27 -5.74 1.17 30.74
CA GLU A 27 -4.36 0.74 30.90
C GLU A 27 -3.53 1.12 29.68
N TYR A 28 -3.99 0.84 28.45
CA TYR A 28 -3.31 1.26 27.22
C TYR A 28 -3.22 2.77 27.09
N ARG A 29 -4.24 3.51 27.51
CA ARG A 29 -4.23 4.97 27.50
C ARG A 29 -3.26 5.56 28.52
N ASN A 30 -3.07 4.88 29.65
CA ASN A 30 -2.19 5.28 30.74
C ASN A 30 -0.74 4.85 30.53
N LEU A 31 -0.45 3.95 29.56
CA LEU A 31 0.92 3.51 29.23
C LEU A 31 1.84 4.68 28.90
N LEU A 32 1.31 5.67 28.16
CA LEU A 32 2.06 6.89 27.84
C LEU A 32 1.11 8.07 27.82
N GLN A 33 1.32 9.01 28.72
CA GLN A 33 0.60 10.27 28.73
C GLN A 33 1.34 11.34 27.93
N PRO A 34 0.62 12.20 27.18
CA PRO A 34 1.25 13.33 26.51
C PRO A 34 1.99 14.20 27.52
N PRO A 35 3.17 14.75 27.21
CA PRO A 35 3.92 15.60 28.13
C PRO A 35 3.23 16.96 28.32
N ASP A 36 3.54 17.65 29.42
CA ASP A 36 2.94 18.96 29.74
C ASP A 36 3.41 20.10 28.83
N ARG A 37 4.55 19.92 28.16
CA ARG A 37 5.12 20.91 27.26
C ARG A 37 5.42 20.32 25.90
N TYR A 38 5.09 21.09 24.85
CA TYR A 38 5.36 20.74 23.47
C TYR A 38 6.52 21.57 22.93
N GLU A 39 7.47 20.91 22.30
CA GLU A 39 8.66 21.55 21.75
C GLU A 39 8.73 21.44 20.22
N GLU A 40 9.49 22.34 19.62
CA GLU A 40 9.76 22.32 18.20
C GLU A 40 10.74 21.17 17.89
N GLY A 41 10.34 20.24 16.98
CA GLY A 41 11.20 19.17 16.50
C GLY A 41 11.88 19.49 15.17
N PHE A 42 11.41 20.52 14.46
CA PHE A 42 11.98 20.91 13.18
C PHE A 42 13.11 21.94 13.37
N THR A 43 14.34 21.48 13.29
CA THR A 43 15.55 22.26 13.50
C THR A 43 16.50 22.14 12.30
N ARG A 44 17.65 22.82 12.35
CA ARG A 44 18.70 22.66 11.33
C ARG A 44 19.21 21.22 11.26
N ASN A 45 19.31 20.55 12.41
CA ASN A 45 19.75 19.14 12.47
C ASN A 45 18.79 18.22 11.72
N THR A 46 17.49 18.43 11.85
CA THR A 46 16.50 17.65 11.13
C THR A 46 16.55 17.87 9.61
N VAL A 47 16.82 19.10 9.16
CA VAL A 47 17.02 19.39 7.72
C VAL A 47 18.26 18.67 7.18
N ILE A 48 19.38 18.72 7.92
CA ILE A 48 20.59 17.96 7.56
C ILE A 48 20.29 16.47 7.51
N GLY A 49 19.49 15.98 8.46
CA GLY A 49 19.00 14.59 8.47
C GLY A 49 18.19 14.21 7.24
N VAL A 50 17.25 15.04 6.85
CA VAL A 50 16.45 14.83 5.61
C VAL A 50 17.37 14.69 4.39
N LEU A 51 18.34 15.59 4.25
CA LEU A 51 19.30 15.56 3.15
C LEU A 51 20.20 14.33 3.18
N PHE A 52 20.68 13.95 4.37
CA PHE A 52 21.48 12.73 4.54
C PHE A 52 20.70 11.47 4.13
N ILE A 53 19.47 11.32 4.60
CA ILE A 53 18.60 10.19 4.24
C ILE A 53 18.39 10.15 2.71
N ALA A 54 18.10 11.31 2.13
CA ALA A 54 17.89 11.44 0.69
C ALA A 54 19.12 11.04 -0.12
N LEU A 55 20.33 11.40 0.32
CA LEU A 55 21.56 11.19 -0.43
C LEU A 55 22.20 9.82 -0.19
N VAL A 56 22.06 9.25 1.00
CA VAL A 56 22.77 8.03 1.40
C VAL A 56 21.86 6.82 1.47
N MET A 57 20.71 6.94 2.13
CA MET A 57 19.82 5.80 2.35
C MET A 57 18.92 5.48 1.16
N THR A 58 18.41 6.53 0.52
CA THR A 58 17.45 6.36 -0.59
C THR A 58 18.03 5.59 -1.78
N PRO A 59 19.25 5.85 -2.30
CA PRO A 59 19.79 5.08 -3.43
C PRO A 59 20.00 3.61 -3.09
N GLY A 60 20.46 3.31 -1.86
CA GLY A 60 20.59 1.92 -1.39
C GLY A 60 19.25 1.19 -1.39
N GLN A 61 18.19 1.84 -0.90
CA GLN A 61 16.83 1.29 -0.92
C GLN A 61 16.33 1.06 -2.35
N MET A 62 16.49 2.05 -3.23
CA MET A 62 16.03 1.95 -4.62
C MET A 62 16.70 0.79 -5.36
N TYR A 63 18.00 0.64 -5.19
CA TYR A 63 18.71 -0.48 -5.78
C TYR A 63 18.26 -1.83 -5.19
N LEU A 64 18.15 -1.90 -3.87
CA LEU A 64 17.76 -3.14 -3.17
C LEU A 64 16.36 -3.60 -3.52
N SER A 65 15.43 -2.68 -3.75
CA SER A 65 14.06 -3.00 -4.16
C SER A 65 14.01 -3.65 -5.56
N LEU A 66 14.84 -3.19 -6.49
CA LEU A 66 14.94 -3.79 -7.83
C LEU A 66 15.74 -5.09 -7.84
N PHE A 67 16.77 -5.18 -6.97
CA PHE A 67 17.68 -6.32 -6.94
C PHE A 67 17.08 -7.51 -6.20
N ALA A 68 16.57 -7.30 -4.98
CA ALA A 68 16.12 -8.35 -4.08
C ALA A 68 14.63 -8.24 -3.67
N GLY A 69 13.95 -7.16 -4.02
CA GLY A 69 12.57 -6.91 -3.59
C GLY A 69 12.43 -6.63 -2.09
N LEU A 70 13.53 -6.21 -1.45
CA LEU A 70 13.56 -5.91 -0.03
C LEU A 70 13.31 -4.43 0.22
N THR A 71 12.63 -4.13 1.31
CA THR A 71 12.43 -2.77 1.79
C THR A 71 13.24 -2.52 3.05
N LEU A 72 13.90 -1.37 3.12
CA LEU A 72 14.73 -0.97 4.27
C LEU A 72 13.98 -0.05 5.24
N ASN A 73 12.67 0.16 5.07
CA ASN A 73 11.93 1.19 5.80
C ASN A 73 12.24 1.22 7.30
N ASP A 74 12.09 0.09 7.98
CA ASP A 74 12.32 0.00 9.42
C ASP A 74 13.82 0.07 9.76
N ALA A 75 14.66 -0.64 9.02
CA ALA A 75 16.10 -0.61 9.20
C ALA A 75 16.68 0.78 8.98
N ALA A 76 16.19 1.51 7.97
CA ALA A 76 16.65 2.85 7.69
C ALA A 76 16.27 3.86 8.77
N GLN A 77 15.10 3.71 9.41
CA GLN A 77 14.73 4.52 10.58
C GLN A 77 15.78 4.39 11.68
N TRP A 78 16.07 3.15 12.09
CA TRP A 78 17.00 2.86 13.17
C TRP A 78 18.43 3.28 12.84
N VAL A 79 18.93 2.89 11.67
CA VAL A 79 20.30 3.23 11.24
C VAL A 79 20.49 4.75 11.15
N THR A 80 19.52 5.46 10.58
CA THR A 80 19.59 6.92 10.48
C THR A 80 19.67 7.57 11.85
N VAL A 81 18.78 7.18 12.76
CA VAL A 81 18.74 7.79 14.11
C VAL A 81 20.04 7.51 14.86
N ILE A 82 20.56 6.28 14.81
CA ILE A 82 21.81 5.92 15.47
C ILE A 82 22.99 6.70 14.90
N LEU A 83 23.09 6.80 13.56
CA LEU A 83 24.13 7.60 12.93
C LEU A 83 24.04 9.08 13.35
N PHE A 84 22.84 9.64 13.40
CA PHE A 84 22.66 11.03 13.83
C PHE A 84 22.97 11.23 15.30
N LEU A 85 22.61 10.28 16.17
CA LEU A 85 22.98 10.31 17.58
C LEU A 85 24.51 10.25 17.75
N GLU A 86 25.19 9.40 17.01
CA GLU A 86 26.65 9.30 17.08
C GLU A 86 27.35 10.55 16.55
N VAL A 87 26.87 11.12 15.44
CA VAL A 87 27.35 12.40 14.91
C VAL A 87 27.11 13.53 15.89
N ALA A 88 25.92 13.59 16.51
CA ALA A 88 25.59 14.60 17.50
C ALA A 88 26.48 14.49 18.74
N LYS A 89 26.73 13.27 19.27
CA LYS A 89 27.66 13.02 20.37
C LYS A 89 29.08 13.56 20.05
N ARG A 90 29.59 13.27 18.85
CA ARG A 90 30.91 13.74 18.40
C ARG A 90 30.98 15.27 18.17
N SER A 91 29.86 15.88 17.85
CA SER A 91 29.73 17.33 17.63
C SER A 91 29.40 18.10 18.91
N PHE A 92 29.40 17.44 20.07
CA PHE A 92 29.02 18.01 21.36
C PHE A 92 27.64 18.68 21.36
N THR A 93 26.71 18.17 20.51
CA THR A 93 25.32 18.64 20.44
C THR A 93 24.40 17.52 20.92
N SER A 94 23.44 17.86 21.78
CA SER A 94 22.40 16.92 22.19
C SER A 94 21.19 17.05 21.28
N LEU A 95 20.70 15.94 20.74
CA LEU A 95 19.43 15.92 20.01
C LEU A 95 18.27 15.81 21.00
N LYS A 96 17.24 16.60 20.77
CA LYS A 96 16.01 16.54 21.58
C LYS A 96 15.17 15.32 21.16
N ARG A 97 14.35 14.80 22.08
CA ARG A 97 13.40 13.69 21.80
C ARG A 97 12.54 13.96 20.57
N GLN A 98 12.07 15.20 20.42
CA GLN A 98 11.24 15.64 19.30
C GLN A 98 11.99 15.65 17.96
N GLU A 99 13.27 16.00 17.96
CA GLU A 99 14.13 15.93 16.77
C GLU A 99 14.36 14.47 16.34
N ILE A 100 14.63 13.59 17.30
CA ILE A 100 14.86 12.17 17.05
C ILE A 100 13.60 11.53 16.46
N TYR A 101 12.44 11.78 17.05
CA TYR A 101 11.19 11.29 16.51
C TYR A 101 10.94 11.81 15.08
N LEU A 102 11.16 13.09 14.83
CA LEU A 102 10.98 13.67 13.51
C LEU A 102 11.92 13.06 12.47
N LEU A 103 13.17 12.79 12.86
CA LEU A 103 14.15 12.09 12.00
C LEU A 103 13.69 10.66 11.68
N THR A 104 13.16 9.92 12.66
CA THR A 104 12.61 8.59 12.48
C THR A 104 11.44 8.62 11.47
N TYR A 105 10.51 9.55 11.67
CA TYR A 105 9.37 9.73 10.76
C TYR A 105 9.82 10.05 9.34
N VAL A 106 10.74 11.04 9.20
CA VAL A 106 11.24 11.47 7.89
C VAL A 106 11.99 10.33 7.19
N ALA A 107 12.79 9.55 7.92
CA ALA A 107 13.53 8.43 7.34
C ALA A 107 12.59 7.42 6.67
N SER A 108 11.57 6.96 7.39
CA SER A 108 10.58 6.04 6.83
C SER A 108 9.81 6.65 5.66
N ALA A 109 9.28 7.85 5.87
CA ALA A 109 8.42 8.49 4.90
C ALA A 109 9.15 8.85 3.59
N LEU A 110 10.41 9.30 3.68
CA LEU A 110 11.20 9.69 2.51
C LEU A 110 11.56 8.46 1.68
N ILE A 111 12.06 7.41 2.32
CA ILE A 111 12.46 6.17 1.65
C ILE A 111 11.27 5.52 0.97
N SER A 112 10.17 5.30 1.68
CA SER A 112 8.96 4.71 1.12
C SER A 112 8.40 5.49 -0.08
N ARG A 113 8.36 6.81 0.02
CA ARG A 113 7.83 7.67 -1.06
C ARG A 113 8.75 7.75 -2.27
N ALA A 114 10.06 7.80 -2.05
CA ALA A 114 11.03 7.82 -3.14
C ALA A 114 11.04 6.52 -3.93
N GLU A 115 10.72 5.39 -3.29
CA GLU A 115 10.63 4.08 -3.92
C GLU A 115 9.34 3.92 -4.71
N THR A 116 8.17 4.08 -4.07
CA THR A 116 6.91 3.56 -4.60
C THR A 116 6.03 4.57 -5.34
N GLY A 117 6.15 5.84 -5.03
CA GLY A 117 5.14 6.83 -5.43
C GLY A 117 5.57 7.86 -6.47
N THR A 118 6.77 7.73 -7.07
CA THR A 118 7.36 8.77 -7.89
C THR A 118 7.82 8.25 -9.26
N PHE A 119 9.06 8.49 -9.63
CA PHE A 119 9.58 8.15 -10.97
C PHE A 119 9.64 6.64 -11.23
N LEU A 120 9.77 5.78 -10.21
CA LEU A 120 9.64 4.32 -10.40
C LEU A 120 8.27 3.95 -10.99
N ALA A 121 7.21 4.56 -10.49
CA ALA A 121 5.87 4.29 -11.01
C ALA A 121 5.73 4.65 -12.51
N LEU A 122 6.44 5.68 -12.97
CA LEU A 122 6.49 6.05 -14.39
C LEU A 122 7.26 5.00 -15.21
N ILE A 123 8.40 4.51 -14.71
CA ILE A 123 9.17 3.44 -15.36
C ILE A 123 8.34 2.15 -15.42
N GLN A 124 7.66 1.78 -14.34
CA GLN A 124 6.79 0.60 -14.32
C GLN A 124 5.62 0.71 -15.31
N ARG A 125 4.96 1.87 -15.37
CA ARG A 125 3.87 2.09 -16.34
C ARG A 125 4.39 1.98 -17.78
N GLN A 126 5.54 2.55 -18.06
CA GLN A 126 6.18 2.44 -19.37
C GLN A 126 6.49 0.99 -19.72
N TYR A 127 7.09 0.23 -18.78
CA TYR A 127 7.33 -1.18 -18.96
C TYR A 127 6.03 -1.95 -19.21
N PHE A 128 4.98 -1.72 -18.42
CA PHE A 128 3.69 -2.40 -18.60
C PHE A 128 3.13 -2.16 -19.99
N VAL A 129 3.11 -0.90 -20.45
CA VAL A 129 2.58 -0.57 -21.78
C VAL A 129 3.34 -1.25 -22.91
N GLY A 130 4.67 -1.40 -22.77
CA GLY A 130 5.51 -2.08 -23.76
C GLY A 130 5.60 -3.61 -23.59
N SER A 131 5.04 -4.17 -22.51
CA SER A 131 5.20 -5.59 -22.18
C SER A 131 4.41 -6.51 -23.12
N GLN A 132 4.89 -7.75 -23.26
CA GLN A 132 4.24 -8.75 -24.07
C GLN A 132 2.82 -9.06 -23.56
N GLU A 133 2.64 -9.10 -22.24
CA GLU A 133 1.36 -9.35 -21.60
C GLU A 133 0.31 -8.29 -21.99
N MET A 134 0.68 -7.02 -22.01
CA MET A 134 -0.23 -5.94 -22.44
C MET A 134 -0.55 -6.01 -23.93
N GLN A 135 0.42 -6.42 -24.75
CA GLN A 135 0.21 -6.61 -26.19
C GLN A 135 -0.76 -7.77 -26.46
N GLU A 136 -0.61 -8.91 -25.76
CA GLU A 136 -1.49 -10.06 -25.89
C GLU A 136 -2.95 -9.75 -25.54
N PHE A 137 -3.18 -8.84 -24.57
CA PHE A 137 -4.52 -8.35 -24.22
C PHE A 137 -5.00 -7.18 -25.10
N GLY A 138 -4.21 -6.74 -26.08
CA GLY A 138 -4.55 -5.64 -26.98
C GLY A 138 -4.66 -4.28 -26.30
N LEU A 139 -3.97 -4.09 -25.17
CA LEU A 139 -4.06 -2.89 -24.34
C LEU A 139 -3.01 -1.84 -24.70
N THR A 140 -1.84 -2.23 -25.23
CA THR A 140 -0.72 -1.32 -25.53
C THR A 140 -1.16 -0.08 -26.32
N GLN A 141 -1.81 -0.28 -27.48
CA GLN A 141 -2.24 0.84 -28.32
C GLN A 141 -3.26 1.73 -27.62
N ARG A 142 -4.21 1.13 -26.89
CA ARG A 142 -5.23 1.89 -26.15
C ARG A 142 -4.62 2.76 -25.05
N LEU A 143 -3.56 2.29 -24.39
CA LEU A 143 -2.86 3.02 -23.34
C LEU A 143 -2.00 4.16 -23.91
N VAL A 144 -1.38 3.94 -25.07
CA VAL A 144 -0.62 4.99 -25.81
C VAL A 144 -1.55 6.08 -26.31
N ASP A 145 -2.77 5.71 -26.71
CA ASP A 145 -3.77 6.66 -27.21
C ASP A 145 -4.44 7.50 -26.11
N LEU A 146 -4.11 7.28 -24.83
CA LEU A 146 -4.57 8.12 -23.72
C LEU A 146 -3.90 9.51 -23.80
N LYS A 147 -4.56 10.45 -24.50
CA LYS A 147 -4.05 11.81 -24.74
C LYS A 147 -4.88 12.87 -24.02
N PHE A 148 -4.20 13.88 -23.51
CA PHE A 148 -4.79 15.10 -22.98
C PHE A 148 -4.19 16.30 -23.72
N MET A 149 -5.02 17.11 -24.34
CA MET A 149 -4.59 18.23 -25.19
C MET A 149 -3.56 17.83 -26.28
N GLY A 150 -3.69 16.61 -26.82
CA GLY A 150 -2.78 16.09 -27.85
C GLY A 150 -1.50 15.42 -27.34
N TYR A 151 -1.21 15.50 -26.05
CA TYR A 151 -0.03 14.88 -25.43
C TYR A 151 -0.41 13.63 -24.66
N GLY A 152 0.43 12.58 -24.72
CA GLY A 152 0.30 11.40 -23.89
C GLY A 152 0.45 11.78 -22.42
N TRP A 153 -0.57 11.46 -21.60
CA TRP A 153 -0.52 11.82 -20.18
C TRP A 153 -0.17 10.62 -19.29
N PHE A 154 -0.36 9.41 -19.78
CA PHE A 154 -0.10 8.19 -19.01
C PHE A 154 1.39 7.83 -19.02
N VAL A 155 1.93 7.61 -20.21
CA VAL A 155 3.36 7.41 -20.49
C VAL A 155 3.65 7.81 -21.95
N PRO A 156 4.91 8.08 -22.30
CA PRO A 156 5.34 8.21 -23.69
C PRO A 156 5.10 6.92 -24.49
N SER A 157 4.97 7.05 -25.81
CA SER A 157 4.94 5.88 -26.70
C SER A 157 6.21 5.03 -26.54
N PRO A 158 6.13 3.69 -26.65
CA PRO A 158 7.30 2.81 -26.62
C PRO A 158 8.39 3.20 -27.65
N ASP A 159 7.99 3.78 -28.79
CA ASP A 159 8.89 4.23 -29.86
C ASP A 159 9.48 5.63 -29.63
N SER A 160 9.10 6.30 -28.51
CA SER A 160 9.62 7.63 -28.18
C SER A 160 11.11 7.60 -27.89
N GLN A 161 11.82 8.64 -28.37
CA GLN A 161 13.23 8.85 -28.08
C GLN A 161 13.52 8.89 -26.57
N ALA A 162 12.58 9.40 -25.78
CA ALA A 162 12.65 9.42 -24.32
C ALA A 162 12.82 8.02 -23.69
N ILE A 163 12.20 7.01 -24.31
CA ILE A 163 12.26 5.62 -23.85
C ILE A 163 13.53 4.95 -24.38
N ILE A 164 13.90 5.19 -25.64
CA ILE A 164 15.11 4.65 -26.25
C ILE A 164 16.36 5.11 -25.50
N ASP A 165 16.43 6.41 -25.19
CA ASP A 165 17.54 7.03 -24.46
C ASP A 165 17.45 6.83 -22.93
N ARG A 166 16.33 6.26 -22.43
CA ARG A 166 16.06 6.04 -21.00
C ARG A 166 16.27 7.31 -20.16
N THR A 167 15.61 8.39 -20.57
CA THR A 167 15.72 9.69 -19.91
C THR A 167 14.38 10.28 -19.58
N PHE A 168 14.27 10.93 -18.42
CA PHE A 168 13.10 11.74 -18.06
C PHE A 168 13.17 13.17 -18.61
N PHE A 169 14.34 13.60 -19.11
CA PHE A 169 14.55 14.95 -19.64
C PHE A 169 14.16 15.03 -21.11
N HIS A 170 12.88 14.74 -21.39
CA HIS A 170 12.28 14.83 -22.71
C HIS A 170 10.87 15.41 -22.63
N THR A 171 10.43 16.10 -23.67
CA THR A 171 9.11 16.76 -23.72
C THR A 171 7.94 15.81 -23.51
N ASP A 172 8.07 14.56 -23.95
CA ASP A 172 7.02 13.53 -23.82
C ASP A 172 6.73 13.15 -22.36
N TRP A 173 7.69 13.35 -21.46
CA TRP A 173 7.50 13.16 -20.03
C TRP A 173 6.90 14.36 -19.31
N ALA A 174 6.83 15.54 -19.94
CA ALA A 174 6.43 16.76 -19.26
C ALA A 174 5.04 16.65 -18.62
N LEU A 175 4.06 16.13 -19.35
CA LEU A 175 2.69 15.99 -18.84
C LEU A 175 2.54 14.88 -17.81
N PRO A 176 3.06 13.64 -18.00
CA PRO A 176 3.05 12.61 -16.97
C PRO A 176 3.72 13.06 -15.66
N ILE A 177 4.88 13.72 -15.73
CA ILE A 177 5.59 14.24 -14.56
C ILE A 177 4.79 15.35 -13.87
N LEU A 178 4.24 16.30 -14.64
CA LEU A 178 3.41 17.38 -14.08
C LEU A 178 2.22 16.83 -13.29
N LEU A 179 1.48 15.88 -13.88
CA LEU A 179 0.34 15.26 -13.23
C LEU A 179 0.74 14.46 -11.98
N MET A 180 1.87 13.76 -12.04
CA MET A 180 2.43 13.07 -10.89
C MET A 180 2.77 14.04 -9.75
N VAL A 181 3.48 15.15 -10.05
CA VAL A 181 3.87 16.14 -9.04
C VAL A 181 2.65 16.81 -8.40
N ILE A 182 1.67 17.21 -9.20
CA ILE A 182 0.41 17.78 -8.69
C ILE A 182 -0.30 16.74 -7.80
N GLY A 183 -0.39 15.48 -8.26
CA GLY A 183 -0.99 14.40 -7.49
C GLY A 183 -0.31 14.17 -6.13
N ILE A 184 1.03 14.22 -6.08
CA ILE A 184 1.81 14.11 -4.84
C ILE A 184 1.49 15.27 -3.89
N ILE A 185 1.51 16.51 -4.38
CA ILE A 185 1.22 17.70 -3.55
C ILE A 185 -0.20 17.61 -2.98
N VAL A 186 -1.19 17.35 -3.84
CA VAL A 186 -2.59 17.19 -3.43
C VAL A 186 -2.75 16.07 -2.41
N GLY A 187 -2.15 14.91 -2.68
CA GLY A 187 -2.17 13.77 -1.77
C GLY A 187 -1.58 14.11 -0.39
N ARG A 188 -0.49 14.88 -0.34
CA ARG A 188 0.13 15.28 0.95
C ARG A 188 -0.71 16.26 1.73
N VAL A 189 -1.30 17.25 1.06
CA VAL A 189 -2.21 18.20 1.72
C VAL A 189 -3.47 17.46 2.24
N THR A 190 -4.04 16.57 1.44
CA THR A 190 -5.18 15.75 1.85
C THR A 190 -4.85 14.86 3.04
N TRP A 191 -3.69 14.19 3.00
CA TRP A 191 -3.20 13.35 4.09
C TRP A 191 -3.07 14.13 5.40
N PHE A 192 -2.43 15.29 5.36
CA PHE A 192 -2.21 16.12 6.53
C PHE A 192 -3.52 16.67 7.09
N THR A 193 -4.36 17.23 6.22
CA THR A 193 -5.62 17.88 6.65
C THR A 193 -6.63 16.85 7.16
N SER A 194 -6.78 15.70 6.47
CA SER A 194 -7.66 14.62 6.93
C SER A 194 -7.20 14.03 8.25
N GLY A 195 -5.90 13.70 8.36
CA GLY A 195 -5.32 13.14 9.58
C GLY A 195 -5.51 14.06 10.78
N TYR A 196 -5.25 15.36 10.61
CA TYR A 196 -5.44 16.34 11.67
C TYR A 196 -6.91 16.49 12.08
N VAL A 197 -7.83 16.57 11.11
CA VAL A 197 -9.28 16.67 11.40
C VAL A 197 -9.78 15.42 12.13
N LEU A 198 -9.42 14.23 11.65
CA LEU A 198 -9.79 12.96 12.26
C LEU A 198 -9.20 12.81 13.66
N PHE A 199 -7.92 13.16 13.84
CA PHE A 199 -7.28 13.19 15.16
C PHE A 199 -8.06 14.08 16.14
N ARG A 200 -8.45 15.28 15.73
CA ARG A 200 -9.27 16.21 16.55
C ARG A 200 -10.61 15.63 16.93
N LEU A 201 -11.24 14.89 16.03
CA LEU A 201 -12.55 14.26 16.29
C LEU A 201 -12.42 13.04 17.21
N VAL A 202 -11.48 12.15 16.90
CA VAL A 202 -11.39 10.82 17.52
C VAL A 202 -10.52 10.84 18.79
N SER A 203 -9.38 11.52 18.78
CA SER A 203 -8.48 11.58 19.94
C SER A 203 -8.87 12.66 20.94
N ASP A 204 -9.15 13.91 20.48
CA ASP A 204 -9.42 15.01 21.39
C ASP A 204 -10.88 14.97 21.92
N ARG A 205 -11.86 14.76 21.01
CA ARG A 205 -13.26 14.81 21.39
C ARG A 205 -13.79 13.48 21.93
N GLU A 206 -13.48 12.36 21.23
CA GLU A 206 -13.93 11.03 21.65
C GLU A 206 -12.99 10.37 22.66
N ARG A 207 -11.78 10.90 22.83
CA ARG A 207 -10.76 10.44 23.78
C ARG A 207 -10.39 8.95 23.61
N LEU A 208 -10.30 8.45 22.38
CA LEU A 208 -9.95 7.07 22.13
C LEU A 208 -8.45 6.78 22.40
N PRO A 209 -8.10 5.56 22.85
CA PRO A 209 -6.78 5.22 23.38
C PRO A 209 -5.67 5.14 22.33
N PHE A 210 -5.95 4.76 21.08
CA PHE A 210 -4.94 4.44 20.05
C PHE A 210 -3.87 3.49 20.56
N PRO A 211 -4.17 2.19 20.75
CA PRO A 211 -3.29 1.26 21.48
C PRO A 211 -1.92 1.06 20.83
N THR A 212 -1.78 1.28 19.53
CA THR A 212 -0.52 1.17 18.76
C THR A 212 0.35 2.43 18.86
N ALA A 213 -0.24 3.59 19.06
CA ALA A 213 0.47 4.88 19.13
C ALA A 213 1.49 4.99 20.28
N PRO A 214 1.20 4.54 21.52
CA PRO A 214 2.19 4.52 22.59
C PRO A 214 3.41 3.67 22.27
N MET A 215 3.23 2.52 21.61
CA MET A 215 4.35 1.65 21.24
C MET A 215 5.28 2.33 20.23
N SER A 216 4.71 2.96 19.21
CA SER A 216 5.47 3.70 18.21
C SER A 216 6.19 4.92 18.82
N ALA A 217 5.55 5.64 19.74
CA ALA A 217 6.17 6.75 20.47
C ALA A 217 7.30 6.28 21.39
N LEU A 218 7.10 5.20 22.15
CA LEU A 218 8.11 4.65 23.06
C LEU A 218 9.33 4.11 22.30
N SER A 219 9.15 3.48 21.15
CA SER A 219 10.27 3.00 20.33
C SER A 219 11.17 4.16 19.88
N ALA A 220 10.59 5.26 19.43
CA ALA A 220 11.35 6.46 19.06
C ALA A 220 12.00 7.15 20.28
N MET A 221 11.33 7.15 21.43
CA MET A 221 11.84 7.75 22.67
C MET A 221 12.97 6.91 23.29
N ALA A 222 12.92 5.58 23.17
CA ALA A 222 13.96 4.69 23.66
C ALA A 222 15.35 4.98 23.04
N LEU A 223 15.37 5.44 21.79
CA LEU A 223 16.58 5.91 21.12
C LEU A 223 17.07 7.26 21.69
N ALA A 224 16.14 8.10 22.14
CA ALA A 224 16.48 9.41 22.72
C ALA A 224 17.08 9.29 24.12
N GLU A 225 16.65 8.33 24.93
CA GLU A 225 17.14 8.11 26.29
C GLU A 225 18.62 7.73 26.34
N GLU A 226 19.11 7.03 25.32
CA GLU A 226 20.50 6.63 25.22
C GLU A 226 21.48 7.80 24.98
N SER A 227 20.97 8.93 24.51
CA SER A 227 21.81 10.12 24.26
C SER A 227 22.21 10.88 25.51
N GLY A 228 21.64 10.59 26.68
CA GLY A 228 21.81 11.43 27.88
C GLY A 228 21.91 10.74 29.23
N ALA A 229 21.87 9.41 29.37
CA ALA A 229 21.82 8.75 30.67
C ALA A 229 22.90 7.69 30.86
N GLU A 230 23.45 7.65 32.07
CA GLU A 230 24.48 6.71 32.55
C GLU A 230 24.00 5.25 32.73
N ASP A 231 22.77 4.93 32.42
CA ASP A 231 22.23 3.57 32.57
C ASP A 231 22.42 2.74 31.29
N HIS A 232 23.23 1.68 31.41
CA HIS A 232 23.42 0.66 30.37
C HIS A 232 22.11 -0.08 30.09
N SER A 233 21.28 0.46 29.21
CA SER A 233 20.07 -0.18 28.72
C SER A 233 20.43 -1.50 28.04
N TRP A 234 19.75 -2.62 28.41
CA TRP A 234 19.89 -3.94 27.78
C TRP A 234 19.54 -3.91 26.28
N ARG A 235 18.87 -2.85 25.80
CA ARG A 235 18.42 -2.65 24.42
C ARG A 235 19.56 -2.51 23.44
N TRP A 236 20.65 -1.81 23.86
CA TRP A 236 21.80 -1.59 22.98
C TRP A 236 22.56 -2.88 22.61
N PRO A 237 22.90 -3.77 23.53
CA PRO A 237 23.47 -5.07 23.19
C PRO A 237 22.57 -5.89 22.27
N CYS A 238 21.25 -5.91 22.48
CA CYS A 238 20.32 -6.60 21.59
C CYS A 238 20.35 -6.02 20.18
N PHE A 239 20.35 -4.70 20.05
CA PHE A 239 20.46 -4.02 18.78
C PHE A 239 21.76 -4.34 18.04
N THR A 240 22.90 -4.29 18.72
CA THR A 240 24.22 -4.58 18.13
C THR A 240 24.34 -6.02 17.65
N ILE A 241 23.80 -6.99 18.42
CA ILE A 241 23.76 -8.39 18.01
C ILE A 241 22.87 -8.57 16.77
N GLY A 242 21.67 -8.00 16.77
CA GLY A 242 20.77 -8.04 15.62
C GLY A 242 21.38 -7.38 14.38
N GLY A 243 22.03 -6.21 14.56
CA GLY A 243 22.75 -5.51 13.51
C GLY A 243 23.92 -6.32 12.93
N ALA A 244 24.70 -7.00 13.78
CA ALA A 244 25.77 -7.88 13.33
C ALA A 244 25.24 -9.06 12.50
N ILE A 245 24.17 -9.72 12.95
CA ILE A 245 23.50 -10.80 12.19
C ILE A 245 23.01 -10.28 10.84
N GLY A 246 22.34 -9.13 10.83
CA GLY A 246 21.83 -8.50 9.61
C GLY A 246 22.94 -8.11 8.63
N LEU A 247 24.07 -7.60 9.14
CA LEU A 247 25.22 -7.22 8.33
C LEU A 247 25.87 -8.44 7.69
N VAL A 248 26.09 -9.51 8.44
CA VAL A 248 26.65 -10.77 7.92
C VAL A 248 25.72 -11.37 6.86
N PHE A 249 24.42 -11.41 7.16
CA PHE A 249 23.44 -11.90 6.19
C PHE A 249 23.40 -11.04 4.93
N GLY A 250 23.35 -9.72 5.06
CA GLY A 250 23.35 -8.79 3.93
C GLY A 250 24.60 -8.87 3.08
N ALA A 251 25.77 -9.05 3.72
CA ALA A 251 27.03 -9.27 3.00
C ALA A 251 26.99 -10.56 2.15
N ILE A 252 26.42 -11.64 2.69
CA ILE A 252 26.29 -12.91 1.94
C ILE A 252 25.20 -12.81 0.87
N TYR A 253 24.04 -12.25 1.20
CA TYR A 253 22.86 -12.24 0.35
C TYR A 253 22.95 -11.25 -0.80
N VAL A 254 23.45 -10.04 -0.54
CA VAL A 254 23.53 -8.94 -1.51
C VAL A 254 24.99 -8.63 -1.87
N GLY A 255 25.85 -8.55 -0.86
CA GLY A 255 27.24 -8.12 -1.03
C GLY A 255 28.02 -9.03 -1.97
N ILE A 256 28.04 -10.34 -1.72
CA ILE A 256 28.80 -11.28 -2.55
C ILE A 256 28.35 -11.26 -4.02
N PRO A 257 27.04 -11.36 -4.36
CA PRO A 257 26.59 -11.26 -5.75
C PRO A 257 27.03 -9.96 -6.44
N VAL A 258 26.89 -8.82 -5.76
CA VAL A 258 27.26 -7.52 -6.33
C VAL A 258 28.78 -7.39 -6.51
N PHE A 259 29.58 -7.75 -5.51
CA PHE A 259 31.04 -7.67 -5.60
C PHE A 259 31.61 -8.62 -6.67
N THR A 260 31.09 -9.84 -6.75
CA THR A 260 31.58 -10.80 -7.77
C THR A 260 31.19 -10.37 -9.18
N GLU A 261 30.00 -9.76 -9.36
CA GLU A 261 29.59 -9.20 -10.65
C GLU A 261 30.49 -8.03 -11.08
N VAL A 262 30.78 -7.10 -10.16
CA VAL A 262 31.61 -5.90 -10.44
C VAL A 262 33.09 -6.25 -10.65
N PHE A 263 33.68 -7.11 -9.82
CA PHE A 263 35.11 -7.37 -9.83
C PHE A 263 35.52 -8.62 -10.62
N ALA A 264 34.68 -9.64 -10.64
CA ALA A 264 34.99 -10.90 -11.36
C ALA A 264 34.21 -11.05 -12.67
N GLY A 265 33.30 -10.13 -13.00
CA GLY A 265 32.47 -10.20 -14.22
C GLY A 265 31.51 -11.38 -14.25
N GLN A 266 31.38 -12.11 -13.14
CA GLN A 266 30.45 -13.24 -12.99
C GLN A 266 29.71 -13.11 -11.67
N LYS A 267 28.39 -13.22 -11.72
CA LYS A 267 27.53 -13.15 -10.55
C LYS A 267 27.51 -14.47 -9.80
N VAL A 268 28.10 -14.50 -8.62
CA VAL A 268 28.06 -15.67 -7.73
C VAL A 268 26.98 -15.45 -6.66
N THR A 269 25.91 -16.23 -6.71
CA THR A 269 24.83 -16.21 -5.71
C THR A 269 24.95 -17.43 -4.82
N ILE A 270 25.24 -17.21 -3.52
CA ILE A 270 25.24 -18.28 -2.50
C ILE A 270 23.80 -18.61 -2.10
N ILE A 271 23.01 -17.57 -1.87
CA ILE A 271 21.59 -17.69 -1.56
C ILE A 271 20.81 -17.21 -2.78
N PRO A 272 19.93 -18.04 -3.36
CA PRO A 272 19.16 -17.67 -4.54
C PRO A 272 18.25 -16.47 -4.31
N ILE A 273 18.28 -15.54 -5.25
CA ILE A 273 17.46 -14.32 -5.24
C ILE A 273 16.51 -14.36 -6.43
N PRO A 274 15.22 -14.09 -6.25
CA PRO A 274 14.53 -13.73 -4.99
C PRO A 274 14.08 -14.94 -4.17
N PHE A 275 14.02 -16.13 -4.74
CA PHE A 275 13.55 -17.37 -4.09
C PHE A 275 14.06 -18.61 -4.86
N VAL A 276 14.01 -19.76 -4.19
CA VAL A 276 14.17 -21.06 -4.81
C VAL A 276 12.81 -21.57 -5.24
N ASP A 277 12.65 -21.87 -6.52
CA ASP A 277 11.42 -22.42 -7.06
C ASP A 277 11.44 -23.95 -6.99
N LEU A 278 10.52 -24.52 -6.22
CA LEU A 278 10.33 -25.96 -6.09
C LEU A 278 9.07 -26.44 -6.82
N THR A 279 8.35 -25.53 -7.48
CA THR A 279 7.09 -25.85 -8.16
C THR A 279 7.26 -26.88 -9.27
N PRO A 280 8.27 -26.82 -10.15
CA PRO A 280 8.45 -27.82 -11.19
C PRO A 280 8.68 -29.23 -10.65
N GLN A 281 9.38 -29.37 -9.51
CA GLN A 281 9.68 -30.65 -8.89
C GLN A 281 8.50 -31.23 -8.12
N LEU A 282 7.78 -30.40 -7.39
CA LEU A 282 6.68 -30.81 -6.52
C LEU A 282 5.29 -30.72 -7.18
N GLY A 283 5.21 -30.14 -8.38
CA GLY A 283 3.94 -29.93 -9.10
C GLY A 283 3.20 -31.21 -9.48
N GLN A 284 3.88 -32.36 -9.51
CA GLN A 284 3.21 -33.65 -9.71
C GLN A 284 2.43 -34.11 -8.48
N ILE A 285 2.89 -33.74 -7.28
CA ILE A 285 2.26 -34.10 -5.99
C ILE A 285 1.27 -33.00 -5.57
N LEU A 286 1.70 -31.73 -5.67
CA LEU A 286 0.94 -30.57 -5.27
C LEU A 286 0.49 -29.76 -6.49
N MET A 287 -0.41 -30.36 -7.28
CA MET A 287 -0.93 -29.76 -8.50
C MET A 287 -1.59 -28.40 -8.21
N GLY A 288 -1.34 -27.41 -9.07
CA GLY A 288 -1.93 -26.08 -8.92
C GLY A 288 -1.45 -25.29 -7.69
N THR A 289 -0.34 -25.70 -7.06
CA THR A 289 0.23 -25.02 -5.89
C THR A 289 1.59 -24.44 -6.25
N PRO A 290 1.78 -23.11 -6.25
CA PRO A 290 3.11 -22.51 -6.40
C PRO A 290 3.90 -22.73 -5.10
N ILE A 291 5.08 -23.32 -5.21
CA ILE A 291 5.95 -23.62 -4.06
C ILE A 291 7.29 -22.97 -4.30
N ALA A 292 7.55 -21.90 -3.56
CA ALA A 292 8.82 -21.19 -3.60
C ALA A 292 9.27 -20.84 -2.18
N ILE A 293 10.58 -20.92 -1.93
CA ILE A 293 11.17 -20.60 -0.63
C ILE A 293 12.01 -19.34 -0.78
N SER A 294 11.62 -18.27 -0.10
CA SER A 294 12.41 -17.05 0.04
C SER A 294 13.24 -17.09 1.31
N PHE A 295 14.50 -16.72 1.20
CA PHE A 295 15.44 -16.68 2.32
C PHE A 295 15.57 -15.29 2.96
N SER A 296 14.60 -14.40 2.73
CA SER A 296 14.56 -13.10 3.41
C SER A 296 14.37 -13.27 4.92
N LEU A 297 15.16 -12.54 5.73
CA LEU A 297 15.02 -12.54 7.19
C LEU A 297 13.80 -11.76 7.68
N THR A 298 13.34 -10.77 6.92
CA THR A 298 12.24 -9.88 7.31
C THR A 298 10.96 -10.62 7.70
N PRO A 299 10.42 -11.57 6.90
CA PRO A 299 9.23 -12.33 7.28
C PRO A 299 9.42 -13.16 8.56
N ILE A 300 10.64 -13.64 8.80
CA ILE A 300 10.96 -14.42 10.01
C ILE A 300 10.82 -13.55 11.25
N PHE A 301 11.44 -12.35 11.24
CA PHE A 301 11.34 -11.42 12.36
C PHE A 301 9.93 -10.87 12.55
N ILE A 302 9.21 -10.55 11.47
CA ILE A 302 7.79 -10.13 11.55
C ILE A 302 6.95 -11.25 12.19
N GLY A 303 7.20 -12.51 11.80
CA GLY A 303 6.51 -13.66 12.38
C GLY A 303 6.77 -13.82 13.88
N MET A 304 7.97 -13.45 14.36
CA MET A 304 8.28 -13.48 15.81
C MET A 304 7.56 -12.39 16.61
N LEU A 305 7.20 -11.27 15.96
CA LEU A 305 6.49 -10.15 16.58
C LEU A 305 4.98 -10.26 16.45
N ALA A 306 4.49 -11.02 15.47
CA ALA A 306 3.06 -11.15 15.20
C ALA A 306 2.31 -11.89 16.33
N PRO A 307 1.05 -11.54 16.61
CA PRO A 307 0.24 -12.23 17.61
C PRO A 307 0.10 -13.72 17.28
N PHE A 308 0.21 -14.56 18.31
CA PHE A 308 0.19 -16.03 18.16
C PHE A 308 -0.99 -16.55 17.33
N TRP A 309 -2.20 -16.07 17.61
CA TRP A 309 -3.40 -16.47 16.84
C TRP A 309 -3.38 -16.00 15.38
N GLY A 310 -2.73 -14.88 15.10
CA GLY A 310 -2.51 -14.41 13.73
C GLY A 310 -1.60 -15.35 12.95
N ILE A 311 -0.52 -15.83 13.58
CA ILE A 311 0.42 -16.79 12.97
C ILE A 311 -0.28 -18.13 12.72
N ILE A 312 -1.05 -18.63 13.70
CA ILE A 312 -1.84 -19.86 13.51
C ILE A 312 -2.84 -19.71 12.36
N GLY A 313 -3.52 -18.56 12.27
CA GLY A 313 -4.44 -18.27 11.17
C GLY A 313 -3.74 -18.28 9.81
N SER A 314 -2.60 -17.63 9.70
CA SER A 314 -1.78 -17.61 8.48
C SER A 314 -1.28 -19.00 8.10
N PHE A 315 -0.77 -19.78 9.06
CA PHE A 315 -0.34 -21.15 8.82
C PHE A 315 -1.49 -22.04 8.35
N THR A 316 -2.65 -21.93 9.01
CA THR A 316 -3.86 -22.69 8.63
C THR A 316 -4.30 -22.30 7.22
N GLY A 317 -4.26 -21.02 6.85
CA GLY A 317 -4.57 -20.55 5.51
C GLY A 317 -3.64 -21.14 4.44
N VAL A 318 -2.33 -21.16 4.70
CA VAL A 318 -1.35 -21.79 3.80
C VAL A 318 -1.60 -23.31 3.68
N MET A 319 -1.85 -24.00 4.77
CA MET A 319 -2.17 -25.44 4.74
C MET A 319 -3.46 -25.72 3.96
N MET A 320 -4.50 -24.92 4.19
CA MET A 320 -5.75 -25.04 3.40
C MET A 320 -5.49 -24.81 1.91
N TYR A 321 -4.69 -23.81 1.57
CA TYR A 321 -4.31 -23.54 0.18
C TYR A 321 -3.59 -24.76 -0.44
N MET A 322 -2.57 -25.29 0.24
CA MET A 322 -1.78 -26.43 -0.24
C MET A 322 -2.60 -27.71 -0.40
N ILE A 323 -3.58 -27.93 0.45
CA ILE A 323 -4.45 -29.14 0.39
C ILE A 323 -5.56 -28.95 -0.65
N SER A 324 -6.17 -27.77 -0.71
CA SER A 324 -7.31 -27.54 -1.57
C SER A 324 -6.94 -27.34 -3.04
N SER A 325 -5.78 -26.75 -3.36
CA SER A 325 -5.36 -26.51 -4.75
C SER A 325 -5.29 -27.79 -5.59
N PRO A 326 -4.66 -28.89 -5.16
CA PRO A 326 -4.67 -30.15 -5.90
C PRO A 326 -6.06 -30.73 -6.10
N ILE A 327 -6.93 -30.59 -5.09
CA ILE A 327 -8.32 -31.06 -5.16
C ILE A 327 -9.08 -30.26 -6.21
N ILE A 328 -9.00 -28.93 -6.14
CA ILE A 328 -9.67 -28.01 -7.09
C ILE A 328 -9.17 -28.25 -8.52
N GLN A 329 -7.85 -28.48 -8.67
CA GLN A 329 -7.25 -28.82 -9.96
C GLN A 329 -7.76 -30.17 -10.49
N HIS A 330 -7.88 -31.18 -9.61
CA HIS A 330 -8.41 -32.50 -9.99
C HIS A 330 -9.85 -32.43 -10.55
N TYR A 331 -10.67 -31.52 -10.00
CA TYR A 331 -12.02 -31.25 -10.51
C TYR A 331 -12.06 -30.36 -11.77
N GLY A 332 -10.88 -29.91 -12.27
CA GLY A 332 -10.79 -29.16 -13.53
C GLY A 332 -11.13 -27.66 -13.41
N PHE A 333 -11.18 -27.10 -12.19
CA PHE A 333 -11.45 -25.67 -11.99
C PHE A 333 -10.25 -24.75 -12.29
N MET A 334 -9.08 -25.31 -12.59
CA MET A 334 -7.88 -24.56 -12.94
C MET A 334 -7.32 -25.01 -14.31
N PRO A 335 -8.03 -24.78 -15.41
CA PRO A 335 -7.69 -25.32 -16.73
C PRO A 335 -6.40 -24.76 -17.32
N ARG A 336 -5.94 -23.58 -16.88
CA ARG A 336 -4.71 -22.94 -17.37
C ARG A 336 -3.45 -23.54 -16.78
N TRP A 337 -3.56 -24.16 -15.61
CA TRP A 337 -2.39 -24.77 -14.98
C TRP A 337 -1.95 -26.04 -15.73
N LYS A 338 -0.62 -26.17 -15.92
CA LYS A 338 0.00 -27.35 -16.54
C LYS A 338 1.18 -27.83 -15.70
N PRO A 339 1.46 -29.14 -15.64
CA PRO A 339 2.65 -29.64 -14.96
C PRO A 339 3.94 -29.08 -15.59
N GLY A 340 4.93 -28.77 -14.75
CA GLY A 340 6.26 -28.32 -15.19
C GLY A 340 6.42 -26.81 -15.37
N ILE A 341 5.37 -26.01 -15.17
CA ILE A 341 5.49 -24.55 -15.14
C ILE A 341 6.08 -24.07 -13.81
N ASP A 342 6.73 -22.90 -13.82
CA ASP A 342 7.36 -22.30 -12.66
C ASP A 342 6.35 -21.75 -11.62
N ALA A 343 6.85 -21.32 -10.44
CA ALA A 343 5.99 -20.80 -9.37
C ALA A 343 5.20 -19.57 -9.82
N ILE A 344 5.79 -18.68 -10.61
CA ILE A 344 5.17 -17.44 -11.06
C ILE A 344 4.04 -17.74 -12.06
N GLN A 345 4.33 -18.59 -13.05
CA GLN A 345 3.34 -19.03 -14.02
C GLN A 345 2.21 -19.82 -13.36
N THR A 346 2.53 -20.68 -12.38
CA THR A 346 1.53 -21.36 -11.56
C THR A 346 0.66 -20.36 -10.82
N GLN A 347 1.24 -19.38 -10.12
CA GLN A 347 0.51 -18.34 -9.38
C GLN A 347 -0.44 -17.55 -10.29
N ILE A 348 0.00 -17.23 -11.51
CA ILE A 348 -0.83 -16.56 -12.51
C ILE A 348 -2.00 -17.46 -12.91
N ALA A 349 -1.73 -18.68 -13.35
CA ALA A 349 -2.73 -19.60 -13.86
C ALA A 349 -3.83 -19.89 -12.82
N VAL A 350 -3.44 -20.29 -11.62
CA VAL A 350 -4.40 -20.65 -10.55
C VAL A 350 -5.08 -19.42 -9.93
N GLY A 351 -4.36 -18.28 -9.92
CA GLY A 351 -4.90 -17.00 -9.46
C GLY A 351 -6.09 -16.59 -10.33
N VAL A 352 -5.91 -16.53 -11.64
CA VAL A 352 -6.96 -16.12 -12.58
C VAL A 352 -8.13 -17.10 -12.57
N ASP A 353 -7.86 -18.40 -12.52
CA ASP A 353 -8.92 -19.39 -12.63
C ASP A 353 -9.76 -19.50 -11.34
N PHE A 354 -9.18 -19.35 -10.17
CA PHE A 354 -9.90 -19.59 -8.91
C PHE A 354 -9.51 -18.67 -7.75
N TRP A 355 -8.22 -18.61 -7.37
CA TRP A 355 -7.80 -18.04 -6.08
C TRP A 355 -8.01 -16.55 -5.94
N THR A 356 -7.93 -15.77 -7.02
CA THR A 356 -8.21 -14.32 -6.95
C THR A 356 -9.67 -14.08 -6.59
N ALA A 357 -10.61 -14.77 -7.23
CA ALA A 357 -12.04 -14.64 -6.95
C ALA A 357 -12.38 -15.11 -5.52
N PHE A 358 -11.79 -16.22 -5.06
CA PHE A 358 -11.94 -16.72 -3.71
C PHE A 358 -11.40 -15.72 -2.66
N GLY A 359 -10.20 -15.20 -2.88
CA GLY A 359 -9.58 -14.18 -2.01
C GLY A 359 -10.41 -12.91 -1.89
N MET A 360 -11.01 -12.45 -2.99
CA MET A 360 -11.95 -11.32 -2.99
C MET A 360 -13.17 -11.62 -2.10
N GLY A 361 -13.75 -12.81 -2.21
CA GLY A 361 -14.87 -13.23 -1.36
C GLY A 361 -14.51 -13.27 0.12
N VAL A 362 -13.36 -13.83 0.48
CA VAL A 362 -12.87 -13.87 1.87
C VAL A 362 -12.66 -12.46 2.42
N THR A 363 -12.04 -11.58 1.65
CA THR A 363 -11.79 -10.19 2.09
C THR A 363 -13.10 -9.42 2.28
N MET A 364 -14.09 -9.61 1.42
CA MET A 364 -15.42 -9.03 1.60
C MET A 364 -16.11 -9.57 2.86
N ALA A 365 -16.02 -10.87 3.12
CA ALA A 365 -16.60 -11.48 4.33
C ALA A 365 -15.96 -10.91 5.60
N VAL A 366 -14.63 -10.79 5.64
CA VAL A 366 -13.90 -10.16 6.75
C VAL A 366 -14.33 -8.72 6.95
N THR A 367 -14.49 -7.95 5.88
CA THR A 367 -14.96 -6.56 5.95
C THR A 367 -16.38 -6.46 6.54
N ILE A 368 -17.30 -7.31 6.10
CA ILE A 368 -18.69 -7.34 6.62
C ILE A 368 -18.69 -7.68 8.13
N ILE A 369 -17.91 -8.67 8.55
CA ILE A 369 -17.77 -9.06 9.96
C ILE A 369 -17.21 -7.90 10.78
N SER A 370 -16.15 -7.24 10.28
CA SER A 370 -15.53 -6.11 10.95
C SER A 370 -16.50 -4.92 11.11
N ILE A 371 -17.27 -4.59 10.08
CA ILE A 371 -18.31 -3.55 10.15
C ILE A 371 -19.41 -3.94 11.17
N ALA A 372 -19.84 -5.20 11.18
CA ALA A 372 -20.84 -5.67 12.15
C ALA A 372 -20.34 -5.59 13.59
N GLN A 373 -19.08 -5.97 13.84
CA GLN A 373 -18.43 -5.83 15.14
C GLN A 373 -18.35 -4.36 15.58
N MET A 374 -18.00 -3.47 14.67
CA MET A 374 -17.95 -2.03 14.91
C MET A 374 -19.32 -1.45 15.28
N ILE A 375 -20.36 -1.78 14.52
CA ILE A 375 -21.74 -1.31 14.81
C ILE A 375 -22.15 -1.77 16.20
N LYS A 376 -21.80 -3.01 16.58
CA LYS A 376 -22.06 -3.55 17.91
C LYS A 376 -21.30 -2.78 18.99
N ALA A 377 -19.98 -2.61 18.84
CA ALA A 377 -19.17 -1.85 19.78
C ALA A 377 -19.65 -0.39 19.93
N SER A 378 -20.04 0.25 18.83
CA SER A 378 -20.56 1.62 18.84
C SER A 378 -21.91 1.75 19.55
N LYS A 379 -22.77 0.71 19.51
CA LYS A 379 -24.03 0.67 20.25
C LYS A 379 -23.78 0.47 21.74
N ASP A 380 -22.86 -0.43 22.08
CA ASP A 380 -22.50 -0.70 23.48
C ASP A 380 -21.92 0.58 24.14
N GLN A 381 -21.04 1.32 23.45
CA GLN A 381 -20.50 2.59 23.93
C GLN A 381 -21.55 3.72 24.08
N ARG A 382 -22.58 3.77 23.23
CA ARG A 382 -23.63 4.78 23.37
C ARG A 382 -24.48 4.57 24.62
N ALA A 383 -24.68 3.32 25.02
CA ALA A 383 -25.40 2.99 26.24
C ALA A 383 -24.64 3.48 27.49
N ASP A 384 -23.31 3.34 27.50
CA ASP A 384 -22.47 3.70 28.65
C ASP A 384 -22.18 5.21 28.77
N ARG A 385 -22.13 5.94 27.65
CA ARG A 385 -21.97 7.40 27.67
C ARG A 385 -23.19 8.16 28.24
N ALA A 386 -24.34 7.52 28.30
CA ALA A 386 -25.51 8.12 28.94
C ALA A 386 -25.35 8.25 30.47
N ASP A 387 -24.47 7.41 31.06
CA ASP A 387 -24.26 7.36 32.51
C ASP A 387 -23.00 8.12 33.00
N SER A 388 -22.07 8.51 32.10
CA SER A 388 -20.77 9.10 32.49
C SER A 388 -20.51 10.48 31.88
N HIS A 389 -21.41 11.44 32.07
CA HIS A 389 -21.13 12.86 31.78
C HIS A 389 -20.54 13.56 33.00
N GLU A 390 -19.28 13.29 33.35
CA GLU A 390 -18.46 14.25 34.05
C GLU A 390 -17.66 15.04 33.03
N HIS A 391 -18.23 16.13 32.53
CA HIS A 391 -17.45 17.17 31.86
C HIS A 391 -16.61 17.90 32.93
N GLU A 392 -15.28 17.89 32.78
CA GLU A 392 -14.45 18.94 33.36
C GLU A 392 -14.77 20.27 32.65
N ASP A 393 -15.93 20.85 32.94
CA ASP A 393 -16.32 22.19 32.51
C ASP A 393 -15.55 23.21 33.37
N GLY A 394 -14.27 23.40 33.05
CA GLY A 394 -13.41 24.38 33.67
C GLY A 394 -12.99 25.47 32.68
N VAL A 395 -12.77 26.66 33.19
CA VAL A 395 -12.09 27.74 32.47
C VAL A 395 -10.60 27.41 32.36
N CYS A 396 -9.97 27.86 31.30
CA CYS A 396 -8.54 27.67 31.07
C CYS A 396 -7.69 28.11 32.28
N LYS A 397 -6.78 27.26 32.76
CA LYS A 397 -5.88 27.56 33.91
C LYS A 397 -4.89 28.72 33.67
N HIS A 398 -4.81 29.21 32.43
CA HIS A 398 -3.93 30.33 32.11
C HIS A 398 -4.56 31.64 32.61
N GLU A 399 -3.83 32.42 33.39
CA GLU A 399 -4.27 33.70 33.92
C GLU A 399 -4.74 34.65 32.80
N GLY A 400 -5.97 35.14 32.90
CA GLY A 400 -6.56 36.07 31.93
C GLY A 400 -7.17 35.39 30.68
N CYS A 401 -7.43 34.10 30.72
CA CYS A 401 -8.08 33.37 29.61
C CYS A 401 -9.46 32.83 30.03
N ASP A 402 -10.52 33.39 29.44
CA ASP A 402 -11.90 32.96 29.70
C ASP A 402 -12.41 31.86 28.77
N GLN A 403 -11.50 31.26 27.97
CA GLN A 403 -11.87 30.18 27.07
C GLN A 403 -12.11 28.87 27.84
N ALA A 404 -13.11 28.09 27.41
CA ALA A 404 -13.38 26.78 27.98
C ALA A 404 -12.15 25.87 27.88
N SER A 405 -11.84 25.18 28.97
CA SER A 405 -10.83 24.14 29.02
C SER A 405 -11.23 22.99 28.09
N GLN A 406 -10.35 22.59 27.19
CA GLN A 406 -10.60 21.46 26.30
C GLN A 406 -9.78 20.22 26.67
N MET A 407 -8.64 20.40 27.32
CA MET A 407 -7.76 19.32 27.71
C MET A 407 -6.85 19.74 28.88
N ARG A 408 -6.78 18.94 29.94
CA ARG A 408 -5.93 19.15 31.12
C ARG A 408 -6.07 20.52 31.81
N GLY A 409 -7.21 21.16 31.63
CA GLY A 409 -7.44 22.48 32.19
C GLY A 409 -6.91 23.64 31.34
N TYR A 410 -6.45 23.41 30.10
CA TYR A 410 -6.02 24.45 29.18
C TYR A 410 -6.88 24.51 27.93
N CYS A 411 -7.08 25.71 27.37
CA CYS A 411 -7.66 25.88 26.06
C CYS A 411 -6.60 25.54 24.97
N LEU A 412 -7.03 25.26 23.76
CA LEU A 412 -6.15 24.87 22.64
C LEU A 412 -4.98 25.83 22.39
N LYS A 413 -5.23 27.14 22.57
CA LYS A 413 -4.21 28.16 22.36
C LYS A 413 -3.08 28.07 23.40
N HIS A 414 -3.42 27.76 24.66
CA HIS A 414 -2.46 27.70 25.76
C HIS A 414 -1.87 26.30 25.98
N LEU A 415 -2.41 25.29 25.30
CA LEU A 415 -1.82 23.96 25.29
C LEU A 415 -0.43 23.92 24.61
N GLY A 416 -0.15 24.89 23.73
CA GLY A 416 1.18 25.04 23.09
C GLY A 416 1.55 23.95 22.09
N ARG A 417 0.59 23.12 21.69
CA ARG A 417 0.73 21.95 20.81
C ARG A 417 0.99 22.32 19.34
N GLY A 418 0.79 23.60 18.98
CA GLY A 418 0.94 24.09 17.60
C GLY A 418 -0.25 23.71 16.73
N ASP A 419 -1.45 23.79 17.28
CA ASP A 419 -2.71 23.46 16.62
C ASP A 419 -3.04 24.38 15.45
N PHE A 420 -3.63 23.79 14.41
CA PHE A 420 -4.14 24.49 13.24
C PHE A 420 -5.63 24.84 13.41
N ASN A 421 -6.09 25.83 12.68
CA ASN A 421 -7.51 26.15 12.63
C ASN A 421 -8.27 24.97 11.97
N LEU A 422 -9.18 24.36 12.73
CA LEU A 422 -9.92 23.19 12.30
C LEU A 422 -10.73 23.46 11.02
N TRP A 423 -11.37 24.64 10.93
CA TRP A 423 -12.18 24.99 9.76
C TRP A 423 -11.35 25.15 8.49
N VAL A 424 -10.12 25.68 8.61
CA VAL A 424 -9.19 25.77 7.48
C VAL A 424 -8.81 24.35 7.01
N CYS A 425 -8.50 23.43 7.93
CA CYS A 425 -8.18 22.04 7.59
C CYS A 425 -9.36 21.33 6.93
N VAL A 426 -10.57 21.49 7.46
CA VAL A 426 -11.80 20.93 6.88
C VAL A 426 -12.05 21.48 5.47
N THR A 427 -11.92 22.79 5.30
CA THR A 427 -12.12 23.43 3.98
C THR A 427 -11.09 22.93 2.97
N LEU A 428 -9.82 22.87 3.35
CA LEU A 428 -8.75 22.34 2.49
C LEU A 428 -9.00 20.86 2.16
N PHE A 429 -9.40 20.07 3.14
CA PHE A 429 -9.74 18.66 2.89
C PHE A 429 -10.80 18.53 1.79
N PHE A 430 -11.91 19.25 1.88
CA PHE A 430 -12.97 19.18 0.86
C PHE A 430 -12.55 19.74 -0.51
N ILE A 431 -11.75 20.80 -0.55
CA ILE A 431 -11.20 21.33 -1.80
C ILE A 431 -10.35 20.26 -2.50
N PHE A 432 -9.46 19.62 -1.75
CA PHE A 432 -8.56 18.61 -2.32
C PHE A 432 -9.26 17.26 -2.54
N ALA A 433 -10.32 16.93 -1.79
CA ALA A 433 -11.19 15.80 -2.09
C ALA A 433 -11.94 15.95 -3.43
N ALA A 434 -12.17 17.17 -3.88
CA ALA A 434 -12.73 17.45 -5.20
C ALA A 434 -11.72 17.28 -6.36
N TYR A 435 -10.41 17.26 -6.06
CA TYR A 435 -9.36 17.17 -7.10
C TYR A 435 -9.49 15.92 -8.00
N PRO A 436 -9.72 14.70 -7.48
CA PRO A 436 -9.92 13.53 -8.34
C PRO A 436 -11.10 13.71 -9.31
N ILE A 437 -12.18 14.37 -8.87
CA ILE A 437 -13.35 14.63 -9.71
C ILE A 437 -13.01 15.63 -10.83
N PHE A 438 -12.30 16.71 -10.46
CA PHE A 438 -11.84 17.69 -11.43
C PHE A 438 -10.92 17.04 -12.49
N MET A 439 -9.95 16.25 -12.06
CA MET A 439 -9.04 15.53 -12.93
C MET A 439 -9.75 14.49 -13.79
N ALA A 440 -10.71 13.75 -13.22
CA ALA A 440 -11.54 12.81 -13.97
C ALA A 440 -12.29 13.51 -15.09
N LYS A 441 -12.89 14.68 -14.83
CA LYS A 441 -13.60 15.45 -15.84
C LYS A 441 -12.67 16.09 -16.86
N ALA A 442 -11.48 16.52 -16.46
CA ALA A 442 -10.47 17.10 -17.35
C ALA A 442 -9.88 16.06 -18.32
N LEU A 443 -9.47 14.90 -17.79
CA LEU A 443 -8.82 13.84 -18.59
C LEU A 443 -9.83 13.04 -19.42
N PHE A 444 -11.06 12.87 -18.92
CA PHE A 444 -12.09 12.02 -19.53
C PHE A 444 -13.44 12.73 -19.63
N PRO A 445 -13.55 13.82 -20.41
CA PRO A 445 -14.77 14.64 -20.46
C PRO A 445 -16.00 13.87 -20.95
N VAL A 446 -15.82 12.92 -21.85
CA VAL A 446 -16.89 12.08 -22.43
C VAL A 446 -17.29 10.96 -21.47
N LEU A 447 -16.31 10.34 -20.82
CA LEU A 447 -16.52 9.21 -19.90
C LEU A 447 -17.28 9.61 -18.65
N VAL A 448 -16.93 10.77 -18.08
CA VAL A 448 -17.56 11.28 -16.85
C VAL A 448 -18.92 11.90 -17.20
N SER A 449 -19.88 10.99 -17.48
CA SER A 449 -21.30 11.35 -17.67
C SER A 449 -21.90 11.89 -16.36
N SER A 450 -23.10 12.46 -16.44
CA SER A 450 -23.80 13.00 -15.27
C SER A 450 -24.03 11.93 -14.17
N GLY A 451 -24.29 10.68 -14.54
CA GLY A 451 -24.47 9.58 -13.59
C GLY A 451 -23.17 9.23 -12.84
N LEU A 452 -22.05 9.10 -13.55
CA LEU A 452 -20.76 8.83 -12.94
C LEU A 452 -20.31 10.00 -12.06
N LEU A 453 -20.58 11.23 -12.48
CA LEU A 453 -20.27 12.41 -11.68
C LEU A 453 -21.01 12.40 -10.34
N VAL A 454 -22.30 12.02 -10.31
CA VAL A 454 -23.07 11.89 -9.07
C VAL A 454 -22.45 10.83 -8.15
N ILE A 455 -22.05 9.69 -8.69
CA ILE A 455 -21.36 8.63 -7.93
C ILE A 455 -20.05 9.18 -7.35
N PHE A 456 -19.26 9.90 -8.11
CA PHE A 456 -17.98 10.46 -7.66
C PHE A 456 -18.18 11.55 -6.60
N LEU A 457 -19.20 12.39 -6.73
CA LEU A 457 -19.54 13.38 -5.70
C LEU A 457 -19.97 12.68 -4.40
N PHE A 458 -20.80 11.64 -4.49
CA PHE A 458 -21.16 10.83 -3.32
C PHE A 458 -19.93 10.19 -2.66
N LEU A 459 -19.05 9.59 -3.44
CA LEU A 459 -17.82 8.96 -2.93
C LEU A 459 -16.88 9.96 -2.27
N ALA A 460 -16.66 11.14 -2.88
CA ALA A 460 -15.75 12.14 -2.35
C ALA A 460 -16.26 12.84 -1.09
N PHE A 461 -17.54 13.22 -1.07
CA PHE A 461 -18.08 14.13 -0.06
C PHE A 461 -18.90 13.45 1.03
N ILE A 462 -19.37 12.23 0.80
CA ILE A 462 -20.17 11.47 1.77
C ILE A 462 -19.43 10.20 2.19
N TYR A 463 -19.10 9.33 1.25
CA TYR A 463 -18.50 8.04 1.55
C TYR A 463 -17.11 8.16 2.17
N ALA A 464 -16.16 8.86 1.51
CA ALA A 464 -14.79 8.95 1.98
C ALA A 464 -14.65 9.59 3.37
N PRO A 465 -15.31 10.74 3.69
CA PRO A 465 -15.28 11.29 5.04
C PRO A 465 -15.89 10.36 6.09
N LEU A 466 -17.04 9.71 5.77
CA LEU A 466 -17.71 8.80 6.68
C LEU A 466 -16.85 7.56 6.98
N MET A 467 -16.33 6.91 5.93
CA MET A 467 -15.46 5.74 6.09
C MET A 467 -14.16 6.08 6.80
N SER A 468 -13.56 7.23 6.48
CA SER A 468 -12.36 7.69 7.18
C SER A 468 -12.59 7.94 8.67
N PHE A 469 -13.75 8.49 9.02
CA PHE A 469 -14.12 8.65 10.42
C PHE A 469 -14.34 7.31 11.13
N VAL A 470 -15.03 6.38 10.47
CA VAL A 470 -15.26 5.03 10.98
C VAL A 470 -13.94 4.28 11.16
N SER A 471 -13.07 4.33 10.16
CA SER A 471 -11.74 3.70 10.17
C SER A 471 -10.85 4.31 11.27
N ALA A 472 -10.84 5.64 11.43
CA ALA A 472 -10.12 6.31 12.49
C ALA A 472 -10.60 5.94 13.90
N ARG A 473 -11.93 5.74 14.06
CA ARG A 473 -12.49 5.26 15.35
C ARG A 473 -12.04 3.85 15.68
N LEU A 474 -12.00 2.96 14.69
CA LEU A 474 -11.53 1.59 14.89
C LEU A 474 -10.06 1.55 15.21
N ASP A 475 -9.26 2.33 14.50
CA ASP A 475 -7.86 2.51 14.79
C ASP A 475 -7.64 3.02 16.21
N GLY A 476 -8.42 4.01 16.61
CA GLY A 476 -8.42 4.54 17.97
C GLY A 476 -8.86 3.54 19.06
N LEU A 477 -9.70 2.57 18.75
CA LEU A 477 -10.23 1.59 19.71
C LEU A 477 -9.37 0.33 19.79
N ILE A 478 -9.00 -0.24 18.63
CA ILE A 478 -8.38 -1.57 18.53
C ILE A 478 -7.03 -1.56 17.81
N GLY A 479 -6.57 -0.39 17.34
CA GLY A 479 -5.32 -0.27 16.59
C GLY A 479 -5.36 -0.93 15.20
N GLN A 480 -6.53 -0.99 14.57
CA GLN A 480 -6.68 -1.59 13.24
C GLN A 480 -7.54 -0.73 12.34
N ASN A 481 -7.04 -0.48 11.14
CA ASN A 481 -7.77 0.19 10.07
C ASN A 481 -8.62 -0.81 9.29
N ILE A 482 -9.84 -0.42 8.93
CA ILE A 482 -10.68 -1.18 8.00
C ILE A 482 -10.72 -0.46 6.67
N GLN A 483 -10.24 -1.14 5.65
CA GLN A 483 -10.42 -0.71 4.26
C GLN A 483 -11.37 -1.68 3.56
N ILE A 484 -12.35 -1.13 2.83
CA ILE A 484 -13.20 -1.97 1.98
C ILE A 484 -12.36 -2.34 0.74
N PRO A 485 -12.00 -3.62 0.61
CA PRO A 485 -11.19 -4.05 -0.52
C PRO A 485 -12.00 -3.95 -1.80
N TYR A 486 -11.29 -3.73 -2.90
CA TYR A 486 -11.88 -3.74 -4.25
C TYR A 486 -13.03 -2.73 -4.49
N LEU A 487 -13.14 -1.69 -3.65
CA LEU A 487 -14.18 -0.66 -3.85
C LEU A 487 -14.06 0.03 -5.21
N HIS A 488 -12.84 0.37 -5.61
CA HIS A 488 -12.57 0.96 -6.92
C HIS A 488 -13.04 0.02 -8.04
N GLN A 489 -12.66 -1.25 -7.96
CA GLN A 489 -13.07 -2.27 -8.93
C GLN A 489 -14.60 -2.42 -8.96
N ALA A 490 -15.24 -2.48 -7.80
CA ALA A 490 -16.68 -2.58 -7.70
C ALA A 490 -17.38 -1.37 -8.37
N VAL A 491 -16.90 -0.15 -8.11
CA VAL A 491 -17.43 1.06 -8.75
C VAL A 491 -17.22 1.03 -10.25
N VAL A 492 -16.02 0.65 -10.72
CA VAL A 492 -15.71 0.49 -12.15
C VAL A 492 -16.71 -0.45 -12.82
N PHE A 493 -16.96 -1.62 -12.23
CA PHE A 493 -17.94 -2.58 -12.79
C PHE A 493 -19.38 -2.08 -12.72
N LEU A 494 -19.77 -1.41 -11.64
CA LEU A 494 -21.14 -0.86 -11.48
C LEU A 494 -21.44 0.24 -12.49
N THR A 495 -20.43 0.97 -13.00
CA THR A 495 -20.64 1.99 -14.04
C THR A 495 -21.10 1.39 -15.35
N GLY A 496 -20.86 0.08 -15.59
CA GLY A 496 -21.15 -0.61 -16.84
C GLY A 496 -20.36 -0.08 -18.04
N TYR A 497 -19.37 0.79 -17.82
CA TYR A 497 -18.54 1.33 -18.89
C TYR A 497 -17.64 0.23 -19.47
N ARG A 498 -17.52 0.25 -20.80
CA ARG A 498 -16.78 -0.75 -21.56
C ARG A 498 -15.57 -0.11 -22.21
N GLY A 499 -14.48 -0.06 -21.49
CA GLY A 499 -13.21 0.49 -21.98
C GLY A 499 -12.17 0.45 -20.88
N VAL A 500 -10.90 0.44 -21.28
CA VAL A 500 -9.77 0.41 -20.35
C VAL A 500 -9.61 1.74 -19.62
N GLU A 501 -10.10 2.82 -20.20
CA GLU A 501 -9.92 4.19 -19.72
C GLU A 501 -10.49 4.41 -18.33
N ILE A 502 -11.56 3.69 -17.96
CA ILE A 502 -12.21 3.79 -16.64
C ILE A 502 -11.26 3.45 -15.48
N TRP A 503 -10.28 2.58 -15.72
CA TRP A 503 -9.30 2.18 -14.72
C TRP A 503 -8.31 3.29 -14.34
N PHE A 504 -8.16 4.28 -15.21
CA PHE A 504 -7.23 5.40 -15.03
C PHE A 504 -7.92 6.68 -14.56
N VAL A 505 -9.23 6.65 -14.44
CA VAL A 505 -9.98 7.76 -13.87
C VAL A 505 -9.62 7.92 -12.40
N PRO A 506 -9.16 9.10 -11.93
CA PRO A 506 -8.85 9.33 -10.54
C PRO A 506 -10.04 9.01 -9.65
N PHE A 507 -9.85 8.07 -8.71
CA PHE A 507 -10.91 7.55 -7.85
C PHE A 507 -11.00 8.34 -6.54
N PRO A 508 -12.17 8.93 -6.20
CA PRO A 508 -12.32 9.78 -5.04
C PRO A 508 -12.69 9.05 -3.73
N GLY A 509 -12.80 7.73 -3.74
CA GLY A 509 -13.28 6.95 -2.61
C GLY A 509 -12.18 6.45 -1.67
N GLN A 510 -11.14 7.26 -1.37
CA GLN A 510 -10.03 6.86 -0.50
C GLN A 510 -10.42 6.94 0.98
N ASP A 511 -9.86 6.04 1.80
CA ASP A 511 -9.93 6.07 3.25
C ASP A 511 -8.67 6.75 3.83
N PHE A 512 -8.89 7.68 4.77
CA PHE A 512 -7.85 8.45 5.44
C PHE A 512 -7.78 8.16 6.95
N GLY A 513 -8.50 7.15 7.45
CA GLY A 513 -8.67 6.89 8.88
C GLY A 513 -7.38 6.69 9.64
N GLY A 514 -6.46 5.86 9.11
CA GLY A 514 -5.15 5.58 9.71
C GLY A 514 -4.22 6.79 9.85
N ASN A 515 -4.54 7.92 9.19
CA ASN A 515 -3.73 9.12 9.31
C ASN A 515 -3.85 9.77 10.70
N ALA A 516 -4.93 9.50 11.45
CA ALA A 516 -5.16 10.07 12.78
C ALA A 516 -4.14 9.57 13.82
N GLU A 517 -3.74 8.31 13.73
CA GLU A 517 -2.75 7.70 14.63
C GLU A 517 -1.41 8.45 14.59
N GLN A 518 -0.97 8.89 13.42
CA GLN A 518 0.28 9.63 13.28
C GLN A 518 0.29 10.92 14.09
N PHE A 519 -0.83 11.64 14.13
CA PHE A 519 -0.96 12.85 14.95
C PHE A 519 -1.01 12.51 16.45
N ARG A 520 -1.58 11.36 16.83
CA ARG A 520 -1.53 10.88 18.22
C ARG A 520 -0.10 10.54 18.65
N ILE A 521 0.70 9.91 17.80
CA ILE A 521 2.10 9.63 18.07
C ILE A 521 2.88 10.95 18.26
N VAL A 522 2.67 11.94 17.39
CA VAL A 522 3.28 13.29 17.53
C VAL A 522 2.91 13.92 18.86
N GLU A 523 1.65 13.82 19.28
CA GLU A 523 1.20 14.33 20.58
C GLU A 523 1.89 13.64 21.75
N LEU A 524 1.99 12.31 21.73
CA LEU A 524 2.62 11.51 22.79
C LEU A 524 4.12 11.80 22.93
N THR A 525 4.81 12.12 21.83
CA THR A 525 6.23 12.50 21.86
C THR A 525 6.48 13.93 22.32
N GLY A 526 5.43 14.74 22.46
CA GLY A 526 5.54 16.15 22.85
C GLY A 526 6.07 17.06 21.75
N MET A 527 5.97 16.63 20.49
CA MET A 527 6.35 17.45 19.34
C MET A 527 5.19 18.34 18.90
N LYS A 528 5.49 19.57 18.48
CA LYS A 528 4.48 20.47 17.89
C LYS A 528 4.02 19.97 16.53
N PHE A 529 2.71 20.05 16.23
CA PHE A 529 2.17 19.72 14.91
C PHE A 529 2.74 20.59 13.79
N THR A 530 3.13 21.83 14.11
CA THR A 530 3.83 22.71 13.16
C THR A 530 5.17 22.14 12.70
N SER A 531 5.87 21.35 13.53
CA SER A 531 7.13 20.70 13.16
C SER A 531 6.91 19.61 12.12
N LEU A 532 5.84 18.80 12.28
CA LEU A 532 5.44 17.79 11.29
C LEU A 532 5.08 18.46 9.95
N PHE A 533 4.31 19.55 9.98
CA PHE A 533 3.95 20.30 8.78
C PHE A 533 5.19 20.84 8.04
N LYS A 534 6.13 21.48 8.76
CA LYS A 534 7.37 21.97 8.17
C LYS A 534 8.21 20.85 7.54
N ALA A 535 8.29 19.70 8.22
CA ALA A 535 8.99 18.53 7.69
C ALA A 535 8.34 18.03 6.38
N GLU A 536 7.02 17.94 6.31
CA GLU A 536 6.31 17.54 5.09
C GLU A 536 6.57 18.52 3.93
N VAL A 537 6.56 19.83 4.19
CA VAL A 537 6.82 20.85 3.15
C VAL A 537 8.26 20.73 2.61
N VAL A 538 9.24 20.47 3.45
CA VAL A 538 10.64 20.27 3.01
C VAL A 538 10.85 18.92 2.34
N MET A 539 10.18 17.89 2.83
CA MET A 539 10.36 16.52 2.34
C MET A 539 9.87 16.32 0.90
N VAL A 540 8.77 16.97 0.50
CA VAL A 540 8.20 16.80 -0.86
C VAL A 540 9.22 17.15 -1.95
N PRO A 541 9.84 18.35 -2.00
CA PRO A 541 10.83 18.66 -3.04
C PRO A 541 12.09 17.79 -2.93
N VAL A 542 12.51 17.40 -1.72
CA VAL A 542 13.67 16.53 -1.52
C VAL A 542 13.41 15.13 -2.06
N VAL A 543 12.22 14.56 -1.79
CA VAL A 543 11.81 13.25 -2.34
C VAL A 543 11.77 13.29 -3.86
N LEU A 544 11.17 14.32 -4.44
CA LEU A 544 11.08 14.45 -5.89
C LEU A 544 12.47 14.57 -6.53
N ALA A 545 13.35 15.42 -5.97
CA ALA A 545 14.70 15.59 -6.48
C ALA A 545 15.54 14.30 -6.36
N ALA A 546 15.52 13.66 -5.19
CA ALA A 546 16.24 12.41 -4.96
C ALA A 546 15.70 11.29 -5.88
N SER A 547 14.38 11.14 -5.96
CA SER A 547 13.75 10.15 -6.82
C SER A 547 14.09 10.38 -8.30
N LEU A 548 13.99 11.61 -8.80
CA LEU A 548 14.38 11.94 -10.18
C LEU A 548 15.84 11.57 -10.45
N MET A 549 16.75 12.00 -9.57
CA MET A 549 18.18 11.80 -9.74
C MET A 549 18.54 10.30 -9.77
N TYR A 550 18.08 9.55 -8.77
CA TYR A 550 18.48 8.14 -8.64
C TYR A 550 17.77 7.21 -9.61
N TRP A 551 16.46 7.42 -9.88
CA TRP A 551 15.76 6.61 -10.89
C TRP A 551 16.26 6.91 -12.30
N SER A 552 16.63 8.15 -12.62
CA SER A 552 17.29 8.49 -13.88
C SER A 552 18.64 7.78 -14.01
N PHE A 553 19.43 7.75 -12.93
CA PHE A 553 20.72 7.08 -12.90
C PHE A 553 20.58 5.55 -13.09
N LEU A 554 19.73 4.89 -12.30
CA LEU A 554 19.50 3.45 -12.37
C LEU A 554 18.94 3.02 -13.72
N TRP A 555 17.99 3.77 -14.26
CA TRP A 555 17.38 3.47 -15.55
C TRP A 555 18.34 3.67 -16.73
N LYS A 556 19.23 4.65 -16.61
CA LYS A 556 20.28 4.87 -17.62
C LYS A 556 21.37 3.81 -17.56
N LEU A 557 21.70 3.32 -16.37
CA LEU A 557 22.71 2.30 -16.15
C LEU A 557 22.35 0.97 -16.82
N ALA A 558 21.13 0.50 -16.62
CA ALA A 558 20.61 -0.72 -17.24
C ALA A 558 19.10 -0.60 -17.50
N PRO A 559 18.54 -1.32 -18.50
CA PRO A 559 17.09 -1.42 -18.67
C PRO A 559 16.43 -1.99 -17.40
N ILE A 560 15.27 -1.50 -17.05
CA ILE A 560 14.47 -2.04 -15.96
C ILE A 560 13.15 -2.56 -16.55
N PRO A 561 12.87 -3.88 -16.46
CA PRO A 561 13.64 -4.96 -15.82
C PRO A 561 14.78 -5.50 -16.71
N SER A 562 15.81 -6.09 -16.08
CA SER A 562 16.91 -6.79 -16.76
C SER A 562 17.64 -7.70 -15.77
N GLU A 563 18.66 -8.43 -16.23
CA GLU A 563 19.52 -9.28 -15.39
C GLU A 563 20.24 -8.51 -14.28
N ALA A 564 20.51 -7.21 -14.49
CA ALA A 564 21.07 -6.33 -13.45
C ALA A 564 20.09 -6.14 -12.27
N TYR A 565 18.79 -6.38 -12.48
CA TYR A 565 17.74 -6.21 -11.50
C TYR A 565 16.89 -7.48 -11.37
N PRO A 566 17.43 -8.55 -10.74
CA PRO A 566 16.85 -9.91 -10.78
C PRO A 566 15.43 -10.01 -10.22
N TYR A 567 15.10 -9.24 -9.18
CA TYR A 567 13.77 -9.23 -8.64
C TYR A 567 12.79 -8.58 -9.63
N ALA A 568 13.14 -7.42 -10.16
CA ALA A 568 12.31 -6.74 -11.15
C ALA A 568 12.12 -7.62 -12.40
N GLN A 569 13.17 -8.30 -12.86
CA GLN A 569 13.12 -9.20 -14.02
C GLN A 569 12.10 -10.33 -13.85
N LYS A 570 11.97 -10.88 -12.63
CA LYS A 570 11.02 -11.97 -12.36
C LYS A 570 9.62 -11.47 -12.01
N MET A 571 9.52 -10.36 -11.26
CA MET A 571 8.24 -9.96 -10.68
C MET A 571 7.44 -8.97 -11.54
N TRP A 572 8.10 -8.16 -12.38
CA TRP A 572 7.38 -7.17 -13.19
C TRP A 572 6.53 -7.80 -14.31
N PRO A 573 6.92 -8.89 -14.98
CA PRO A 573 6.02 -9.60 -15.90
C PRO A 573 4.75 -10.09 -15.21
N LEU A 574 4.88 -10.67 -13.99
CA LEU A 574 3.72 -11.06 -13.19
C LEU A 574 2.81 -9.88 -12.86
N GLN A 575 3.40 -8.74 -12.48
CA GLN A 575 2.64 -7.53 -12.20
C GLN A 575 1.96 -6.99 -13.46
N ALA A 576 2.66 -6.97 -14.60
CA ALA A 576 2.11 -6.56 -15.90
C ALA A 576 0.91 -7.43 -16.29
N PHE A 577 1.04 -8.75 -16.14
CA PHE A 577 -0.04 -9.68 -16.39
C PHE A 577 -1.26 -9.43 -15.49
N ASN A 578 -1.06 -9.30 -14.18
CA ASN A 578 -2.15 -9.01 -13.25
C ASN A 578 -2.87 -7.70 -13.59
N GLN A 579 -2.11 -6.67 -13.99
CA GLN A 579 -2.69 -5.42 -14.45
C GLN A 579 -3.40 -5.58 -15.80
N ALA A 580 -2.86 -6.34 -16.74
CA ALA A 580 -3.51 -6.62 -18.02
C ALA A 580 -4.87 -7.30 -17.83
N VAL A 581 -4.93 -8.32 -16.96
CA VAL A 581 -6.18 -9.00 -16.59
C VAL A 581 -7.18 -8.03 -15.97
N ALA A 582 -6.73 -7.22 -15.00
CA ALA A 582 -7.59 -6.24 -14.35
C ALA A 582 -8.13 -5.20 -15.34
N TRP A 583 -7.25 -4.57 -16.13
CA TRP A 583 -7.65 -3.50 -17.05
C TRP A 583 -8.46 -4.00 -18.24
N SER A 584 -8.22 -5.21 -18.72
CA SER A 584 -9.02 -5.80 -19.80
C SER A 584 -10.41 -6.24 -19.34
N SER A 585 -10.62 -6.44 -18.04
CA SER A 585 -11.88 -6.99 -17.49
C SER A 585 -13.12 -6.17 -17.84
N THR A 586 -13.00 -4.85 -17.97
CA THR A 586 -14.11 -3.98 -18.41
C THR A 586 -14.42 -4.09 -19.90
N SER A 587 -13.42 -4.41 -20.71
CA SER A 587 -13.61 -4.65 -22.15
C SER A 587 -14.36 -5.96 -22.41
N TYR A 588 -14.27 -6.89 -21.48
CA TYR A 588 -14.90 -8.22 -21.56
C TYR A 588 -16.17 -8.35 -20.73
N ASN A 589 -16.72 -7.25 -20.20
CA ASN A 589 -17.87 -7.32 -19.32
C ASN A 589 -19.14 -7.70 -20.08
N LYS A 590 -19.34 -8.99 -20.26
CA LYS A 590 -20.65 -9.60 -20.46
C LYS A 590 -20.77 -10.90 -19.71
N THR A 591 -21.87 -10.99 -19.01
CA THR A 591 -22.45 -12.23 -18.49
C THR A 591 -22.18 -13.38 -19.43
N TRP A 592 -21.51 -14.39 -18.91
CA TRP A 592 -21.37 -15.70 -19.55
C TRP A 592 -22.73 -16.21 -20.02
N ARG A 593 -23.06 -16.00 -21.28
CA ARG A 593 -24.12 -16.74 -21.93
C ARG A 593 -23.46 -17.90 -22.65
N HIS A 594 -23.57 -19.07 -22.08
CA HIS A 594 -23.32 -20.29 -22.80
C HIS A 594 -24.22 -20.30 -24.04
N GLY A 595 -23.61 -20.34 -25.23
CA GLY A 595 -24.28 -20.74 -26.45
C GLY A 595 -24.45 -19.72 -27.57
N GLU A 596 -23.74 -18.58 -27.59
CA GLU A 596 -23.67 -17.83 -28.86
C GLU A 596 -22.56 -18.41 -29.74
N GLU A 597 -22.95 -18.93 -30.92
CA GLU A 597 -22.04 -19.44 -31.95
C GLU A 597 -21.06 -18.34 -32.39
N VAL A 598 -19.79 -18.67 -32.35
CA VAL A 598 -18.73 -17.83 -32.90
C VAL A 598 -18.67 -18.06 -34.42
N GLN A 599 -18.54 -16.98 -35.19
CA GLN A 599 -18.30 -17.12 -36.63
C GLN A 599 -17.05 -17.96 -36.87
N GLU A 600 -17.22 -19.09 -37.59
CA GLU A 600 -16.10 -19.87 -38.09
C GLU A 600 -15.66 -19.31 -39.45
N ARG A 601 -14.39 -18.89 -39.55
CA ARG A 601 -13.76 -18.60 -40.84
C ARG A 601 -12.70 -19.66 -41.12
N ARG A 602 -12.79 -20.28 -42.27
CA ARG A 602 -11.67 -21.08 -42.79
C ARG A 602 -10.60 -20.13 -43.31
N VAL A 603 -9.40 -20.28 -42.77
CA VAL A 603 -8.21 -19.52 -43.18
C VAL A 603 -7.32 -20.48 -43.95
N GLU A 604 -6.91 -20.10 -45.15
CA GLU A 604 -5.95 -20.88 -45.93
C GLU A 604 -4.56 -20.79 -45.29
N ALA A 605 -3.73 -21.81 -45.53
CA ALA A 605 -2.57 -22.18 -44.73
C ALA A 605 -1.48 -21.11 -44.48
N ASN A 606 -1.61 -19.91 -44.99
CA ASN A 606 -0.61 -18.81 -44.79
C ASN A 606 -1.22 -17.50 -44.26
N GLU A 607 -2.49 -17.45 -43.90
CA GLU A 607 -3.08 -16.24 -43.31
C GLU A 607 -3.15 -16.34 -41.80
N ALA A 608 -2.38 -15.54 -41.11
CA ALA A 608 -2.34 -15.50 -39.64
C ALA A 608 -3.33 -14.48 -39.03
N VAL A 609 -3.99 -13.66 -39.87
CA VAL A 609 -4.84 -12.57 -39.36
C VAL A 609 -6.31 -12.85 -39.67
N TRP A 610 -7.10 -12.94 -38.61
CA TRP A 610 -8.55 -13.05 -38.70
C TRP A 610 -9.22 -11.82 -38.08
N SER A 611 -9.96 -11.08 -38.91
CA SER A 611 -10.78 -9.97 -38.45
C SER A 611 -12.25 -10.29 -38.65
N PRO A 612 -12.95 -10.84 -37.65
CA PRO A 612 -14.35 -11.20 -37.81
C PRO A 612 -15.22 -9.95 -38.03
N SER A 613 -16.04 -9.98 -39.08
CA SER A 613 -17.03 -8.94 -39.31
C SER A 613 -18.27 -9.18 -38.42
N ASN A 614 -18.96 -8.11 -38.04
CA ASN A 614 -20.20 -8.18 -37.26
C ASN A 614 -20.06 -8.64 -35.79
N LEU A 615 -18.87 -8.60 -35.20
CA LEU A 615 -18.76 -8.73 -33.77
C LEU A 615 -19.33 -7.47 -33.10
N LYS A 616 -20.21 -7.67 -32.12
CA LYS A 616 -20.70 -6.57 -31.30
C LYS A 616 -19.54 -6.07 -30.45
N ASP A 617 -19.27 -4.78 -30.50
CA ASP A 617 -18.21 -4.17 -29.70
C ASP A 617 -18.32 -4.60 -28.24
N LEU A 618 -17.16 -4.96 -27.67
CA LEU A 618 -16.98 -5.25 -26.24
C LEU A 618 -17.67 -6.53 -25.73
N GLN A 619 -17.89 -7.52 -26.58
CA GLN A 619 -18.23 -8.89 -26.14
C GLN A 619 -16.97 -9.73 -26.01
N ILE A 620 -16.93 -10.64 -25.02
CA ILE A 620 -15.91 -11.69 -24.98
C ILE A 620 -16.21 -12.69 -26.06
N TYR A 621 -15.29 -12.83 -27.00
CA TYR A 621 -15.32 -13.85 -28.00
C TYR A 621 -14.19 -14.83 -27.72
N TYR A 622 -14.57 -16.10 -27.48
CA TYR A 622 -13.60 -17.18 -27.46
C TYR A 622 -13.32 -17.56 -28.91
N TRP A 623 -12.08 -17.38 -29.33
CA TRP A 623 -11.66 -17.93 -30.60
C TRP A 623 -10.91 -19.25 -30.37
N ARG A 624 -11.18 -20.19 -31.25
CA ARG A 624 -10.58 -21.53 -31.27
C ARG A 624 -10.04 -21.75 -32.66
N ALA A 625 -8.71 -21.84 -32.81
CA ALA A 625 -8.11 -22.24 -34.06
C ALA A 625 -8.24 -23.77 -34.21
N ARG A 626 -8.83 -24.19 -35.29
CA ARG A 626 -8.91 -25.59 -35.69
C ARG A 626 -8.05 -25.73 -36.92
N ILE A 627 -7.00 -26.54 -36.85
CA ILE A 627 -6.22 -26.94 -38.02
C ILE A 627 -6.94 -28.14 -38.61
N THR A 628 -7.57 -27.95 -39.76
CA THR A 628 -8.07 -29.07 -40.59
C THR A 628 -6.97 -29.38 -41.59
N GLU A 629 -6.20 -30.44 -41.35
CA GLU A 629 -5.40 -31.02 -42.42
C GLU A 629 -6.34 -31.66 -43.44
N GLU A 630 -6.34 -31.18 -44.65
CA GLU A 630 -6.84 -31.92 -45.81
C GLU A 630 -5.82 -33.02 -46.16
N VAL A 631 -5.68 -33.98 -45.26
CA VAL A 631 -5.13 -35.28 -45.62
C VAL A 631 -6.33 -36.19 -45.72
N ASP A 632 -6.45 -36.89 -46.85
CA ASP A 632 -7.35 -37.99 -47.07
C ASP A 632 -7.21 -39.04 -45.95
N VAL A 633 -7.87 -38.81 -44.85
CA VAL A 633 -7.95 -39.73 -43.74
C VAL A 633 -9.41 -40.22 -43.67
N PRO A 634 -9.62 -41.52 -43.71
CA PRO A 634 -10.97 -42.11 -43.73
C PRO A 634 -11.73 -41.97 -42.41
N ASN A 635 -11.42 -41.00 -41.57
CA ASN A 635 -12.11 -40.83 -40.30
C ASN A 635 -12.36 -39.34 -39.98
N PRO A 636 -13.54 -38.80 -40.26
CA PRO A 636 -13.86 -37.39 -40.13
C PRO A 636 -14.00 -36.89 -38.67
N GLY A 637 -13.60 -37.67 -37.66
CA GLY A 637 -13.85 -37.38 -36.24
C GLY A 637 -12.68 -36.81 -35.44
N ARG A 638 -11.45 -36.73 -35.94
CA ARG A 638 -10.33 -36.14 -35.19
C ARG A 638 -10.13 -34.67 -35.55
N ARG A 639 -10.56 -33.83 -34.67
CA ARG A 639 -10.37 -32.37 -34.71
C ARG A 639 -9.19 -32.02 -33.83
N ASN A 640 -8.09 -31.55 -34.42
CA ASN A 640 -6.95 -31.03 -33.65
C ASN A 640 -7.18 -29.57 -33.31
N TYR A 641 -7.06 -29.23 -32.05
CA TYR A 641 -7.11 -27.88 -31.56
C TYR A 641 -5.66 -27.42 -31.28
N GLY A 642 -5.27 -26.28 -31.78
CA GLY A 642 -4.00 -25.69 -31.46
C GLY A 642 -3.88 -25.35 -29.96
N PRO A 643 -2.67 -25.25 -29.42
CA PRO A 643 -2.50 -24.81 -28.04
C PRO A 643 -3.06 -23.38 -27.87
N TRP A 644 -3.68 -23.15 -26.76
CA TRP A 644 -4.27 -21.88 -26.37
C TRP A 644 -3.19 -20.89 -25.97
#